data_3b0952ce35934b1cbdaa48976641254b
#
_entry.id   3b0952ce35934b1cbdaa48976641254b
#
_cell.length_a   1.000
_cell.length_b   1.000
_cell.length_c   1.000
_cell.angle_alpha   90.00
_cell.angle_beta   90.00
_cell.angle_gamma   90.00
#
_symmetry.space_group_name_H-M   'P 1'
#
loop_
_entity.id
_entity.type
_entity.pdbx_description
1 polymer ?
#
loop_
_entity_poly.entity_id
_entity_poly.type
_entity_poly.pdbx_seq_one_letter_code
_entity_poly.pdbx_strand_id
1 'polypeptide(L)'
;MVLIHFFSRHIWLLVAGGGVGVLGRYLRLYIRHTHNLIPPDPTVDLLRLYPSHGYNAHALVSISPRIRSWTCSGIQGAVAYNEFGKAWLVPGDPLSSDVDLEEVCRRFMQQAHGEGRVVGFMPATQRFARHSSALGLRAIQIGAAPYFDLATWAPRGDRAKKARAGVNQARRAGVQVSEVFNVDEKLVRESACLRKSWLTTRRSPIRFEWLFSVDLFQHKDRKKYFTARDTTGTLVGFLAASPIPARDGWYLEDVLRSRDAPNGTSDLLVVEVLELLRRDGARVATLGTAPMATEGAVDPDIHISPMLTRVARILASCFSLFYNFDGVRRFKAKFAPSWWENEYILVSQEITAPPRIINAFVKALVPTGPSTLIVRQVSRAWRRINATDRRRMNLSSKSERTSEISQRSLSDADAMPYQRKTVKVDGLSLNYVSAGKGRPVVLIHGNPGSHEDYTLAVIGKLAESYHVIAFDRPGHGYSERLESVETTVEVQAGIIREALRKLQIEKPVLVGHSWGGSVVLAAAIADENDLSGIVLLAPAAYPTVSIEWWSLLTHVPVLGRLGVKTLTPIIGRSLVKESLKEAYHPQDVHDDYAERSAEMWTDPAKIRACAYDERTLRSSLKTISQHYSRIKMPVAIVTGSEDRILEPNKHAYRLQKAIRHSKLVVLPDTGHQLPQTRPEAIIFAINEVWREVEAGTEPR
;
A
#
# COMPACT_ATOMS: atom_id res chain seq x y z
N MET A 1 0.84 49.94 5.68
CA MET A 1 1.39 50.07 4.33
C MET A 1 2.89 49.79 4.23
N VAL A 2 3.71 49.99 5.25
CA VAL A 2 5.18 49.73 5.25
C VAL A 2 5.52 48.25 5.34
N LEU A 3 4.72 47.42 6.00
CA LEU A 3 4.96 45.98 6.14
C LEU A 3 4.69 45.17 4.85
N ILE A 4 3.78 45.62 4.02
CA ILE A 4 3.44 44.96 2.74
C ILE A 4 4.55 45.20 1.70
N HIS A 5 5.24 46.33 1.75
CA HIS A 5 6.33 46.68 0.83
C HIS A 5 7.65 45.96 1.19
N PHE A 6 7.84 45.61 2.47
CA PHE A 6 9.02 44.84 2.92
C PHE A 6 8.93 43.35 2.51
N PHE A 7 7.74 42.76 2.57
CA PHE A 7 7.53 41.36 2.18
C PHE A 7 7.63 41.14 0.66
N SER A 8 7.22 42.07 -0.17
CA SER A 8 7.29 41.91 -1.63
C SER A 8 8.73 41.94 -2.17
N ARG A 9 9.63 42.70 -1.57
CA ARG A 9 11.05 42.79 -1.97
C ARG A 9 11.89 41.58 -1.56
N HIS A 10 11.53 40.91 -0.45
CA HIS A 10 12.30 39.76 0.07
C HIS A 10 11.83 38.42 -0.48
N ILE A 11 10.59 38.29 -0.95
CA ILE A 11 10.12 37.10 -1.69
C ILE A 11 10.87 36.92 -3.00
N TRP A 12 11.17 38.01 -3.71
CA TRP A 12 11.95 37.93 -4.95
C TRP A 12 13.41 37.52 -4.72
N LEU A 13 14.00 37.91 -3.60
CA LEU A 13 15.36 37.48 -3.24
C LEU A 13 15.41 36.01 -2.81
N LEU A 14 14.36 35.49 -2.15
CA LEU A 14 14.27 34.07 -1.81
C LEU A 14 13.98 33.20 -3.04
N VAL A 15 13.18 33.67 -3.99
CA VAL A 15 12.93 32.97 -5.27
C VAL A 15 14.14 33.03 -6.18
N ALA A 16 14.85 34.15 -6.24
CA ALA A 16 16.08 34.30 -7.02
C ALA A 16 17.26 33.53 -6.40
N GLY A 17 17.41 33.56 -5.06
CA GLY A 17 18.45 32.79 -4.35
C GLY A 17 18.24 31.28 -4.41
N GLY A 18 16.99 30.82 -4.34
CA GLY A 18 16.62 29.42 -4.53
C GLY A 18 16.85 28.96 -5.97
N GLY A 19 16.54 29.80 -6.97
CA GLY A 19 16.76 29.52 -8.38
C GLY A 19 18.25 29.39 -8.73
N VAL A 20 19.10 30.24 -8.20
CA VAL A 20 20.56 30.19 -8.41
C VAL A 20 21.18 28.96 -7.72
N GLY A 21 20.70 28.58 -6.54
CA GLY A 21 21.14 27.35 -5.85
C GLY A 21 20.75 26.09 -6.60
N VAL A 22 19.55 26.04 -7.17
CA VAL A 22 19.06 24.92 -8.00
C VAL A 22 19.80 24.88 -9.33
N LEU A 23 20.02 26.02 -9.98
CA LEU A 23 20.77 26.10 -11.23
C LEU A 23 22.24 25.76 -11.05
N GLY A 24 22.89 26.23 -9.96
CA GLY A 24 24.27 25.89 -9.63
C GLY A 24 24.44 24.41 -9.27
N ARG A 25 23.42 23.79 -8.64
CA ARG A 25 23.41 22.34 -8.36
C ARG A 25 23.17 21.53 -9.65
N TYR A 26 22.33 22.03 -10.55
CA TYR A 26 22.08 21.44 -11.87
C TYR A 26 23.31 21.54 -12.77
N LEU A 27 23.99 22.69 -12.78
CA LEU A 27 25.24 22.89 -13.54
C LEU A 27 26.37 22.03 -12.99
N ARG A 28 26.52 21.90 -11.66
CA ARG A 28 27.51 20.98 -11.04
C ARG A 28 27.20 19.49 -11.33
N LEU A 29 25.93 19.10 -11.38
CA LEU A 29 25.52 17.76 -11.79
C LEU A 29 25.77 17.53 -13.28
N TYR A 30 25.51 18.54 -14.12
CA TYR A 30 25.77 18.48 -15.57
C TYR A 30 27.27 18.41 -15.86
N ILE A 31 28.11 19.25 -15.22
CA ILE A 31 29.56 19.26 -15.40
C ILE A 31 30.19 17.98 -14.84
N ARG A 32 29.70 17.42 -13.72
CA ARG A 32 30.15 16.10 -13.25
C ARG A 32 29.77 14.96 -14.18
N HIS A 33 28.72 15.10 -14.97
CA HIS A 33 28.30 14.10 -15.96
C HIS A 33 29.12 14.15 -17.27
N THR A 34 29.75 15.29 -17.58
CA THR A 34 30.45 15.49 -18.85
C THR A 34 31.98 15.29 -18.75
N HIS A 35 32.55 15.16 -17.55
CA HIS A 35 34.01 15.04 -17.35
C HIS A 35 34.49 13.62 -16.96
N ASN A 36 33.70 12.58 -17.13
CA ASN A 36 34.23 11.23 -17.01
C ASN A 36 34.84 10.82 -18.35
N LEU A 37 36.17 10.77 -18.42
CA LEU A 37 36.94 9.99 -19.39
C LEU A 37 36.27 8.63 -19.55
N ILE A 38 35.96 8.22 -20.80
CA ILE A 38 35.29 6.96 -21.12
C ILE A 38 36.18 5.82 -20.60
N PRO A 39 35.81 5.14 -19.51
CA PRO A 39 36.51 3.91 -19.11
C PRO A 39 36.28 2.86 -20.18
N PRO A 40 37.14 1.82 -20.30
CA PRO A 40 36.91 0.70 -21.18
C PRO A 40 35.47 0.21 -20.99
N ASP A 41 34.79 -0.08 -22.10
CA ASP A 41 33.34 -0.37 -22.10
C ASP A 41 33.04 -1.49 -21.07
N PRO A 42 32.39 -1.17 -19.96
CA PRO A 42 32.19 -2.11 -18.86
C PRO A 42 31.23 -3.24 -19.22
N THR A 43 30.58 -3.14 -20.40
CA THR A 43 29.61 -4.14 -20.85
C THR A 43 30.25 -5.36 -21.50
N VAL A 44 31.50 -5.26 -21.93
CA VAL A 44 32.20 -6.37 -22.68
C VAL A 44 32.27 -7.66 -21.85
N ASP A 45 32.72 -7.59 -20.60
CA ASP A 45 32.81 -8.75 -19.73
C ASP A 45 31.44 -9.31 -19.34
N LEU A 46 30.48 -8.43 -19.08
CA LEU A 46 29.11 -8.83 -18.80
C LEU A 46 28.48 -9.56 -20.00
N LEU A 47 28.61 -9.01 -21.21
CA LEU A 47 28.09 -9.63 -22.43
C LEU A 47 28.78 -10.94 -22.80
N ARG A 48 30.03 -11.14 -22.38
CA ARG A 48 30.78 -12.42 -22.55
C ARG A 48 30.23 -13.49 -21.62
N LEU A 49 29.91 -13.18 -20.37
CA LEU A 49 29.41 -14.14 -19.38
C LEU A 49 27.90 -14.39 -19.49
N TYR A 50 27.18 -13.45 -20.06
CA TYR A 50 25.71 -13.51 -20.14
C TYR A 50 25.16 -14.78 -20.81
N PRO A 51 25.72 -15.29 -21.94
CA PRO A 51 25.20 -16.52 -22.59
C PRO A 51 25.22 -17.75 -21.70
N SER A 52 26.17 -17.84 -20.77
CA SER A 52 26.31 -19.01 -19.87
C SER A 52 25.63 -18.80 -18.53
N HIS A 53 25.53 -17.56 -18.04
CA HIS A 53 25.13 -17.24 -16.66
C HIS A 53 23.93 -16.32 -16.55
N GLY A 54 23.30 -15.87 -17.64
CA GLY A 54 22.13 -15.01 -17.64
C GLY A 54 20.87 -15.73 -17.16
N TYR A 55 20.71 -15.88 -15.86
CA TYR A 55 19.59 -16.58 -15.21
C TYR A 55 18.41 -15.68 -14.89
N ASN A 56 18.67 -14.44 -14.45
CA ASN A 56 17.66 -13.46 -14.11
C ASN A 56 17.00 -12.89 -15.36
N ALA A 57 15.68 -12.73 -15.36
CA ALA A 57 14.93 -12.14 -16.48
C ALA A 57 15.43 -10.75 -16.88
N HIS A 58 15.91 -9.96 -15.91
CA HIS A 58 16.40 -8.61 -16.13
C HIS A 58 17.91 -8.54 -16.50
N ALA A 59 18.62 -9.68 -16.60
CA ALA A 59 20.05 -9.70 -16.78
C ALA A 59 20.53 -8.97 -18.04
N LEU A 60 19.86 -9.16 -19.19
CA LEU A 60 20.23 -8.44 -20.43
C LEU A 60 19.90 -6.95 -20.36
N VAL A 61 18.73 -6.61 -19.85
CA VAL A 61 18.25 -5.21 -19.71
C VAL A 61 19.17 -4.41 -18.80
N SER A 62 19.72 -5.06 -17.77
CA SER A 62 20.62 -4.44 -16.82
C SER A 62 22.00 -4.10 -17.41
N ILE A 63 22.43 -4.78 -18.47
CA ILE A 63 23.70 -4.51 -19.16
C ILE A 63 23.53 -3.29 -20.07
N SER A 64 23.72 -2.11 -19.52
CA SER A 64 23.56 -0.84 -20.23
C SER A 64 24.86 -0.04 -20.25
N PRO A 65 25.06 0.92 -21.16
CA PRO A 65 26.28 1.75 -21.21
C PRO A 65 26.55 2.57 -19.94
N ARG A 66 25.55 2.70 -19.06
CA ARG A 66 25.66 3.45 -17.80
C ARG A 66 25.93 2.55 -16.61
N ILE A 67 26.02 1.24 -16.79
CA ILE A 67 26.30 0.27 -15.75
C ILE A 67 27.81 0.18 -15.53
N ARG A 68 28.22 -0.12 -14.31
CA ARG A 68 29.60 -0.55 -13.99
C ARG A 68 29.65 -2.05 -13.94
N SER A 69 30.74 -2.64 -14.33
CA SER A 69 31.03 -4.05 -14.11
C SER A 69 32.15 -4.22 -13.09
N TRP A 70 32.01 -5.27 -12.29
CA TRP A 70 33.03 -5.75 -11.39
C TRP A 70 33.35 -7.20 -11.71
N THR A 71 34.62 -7.51 -11.81
CA THR A 71 35.14 -8.86 -12.03
C THR A 71 36.30 -9.10 -11.08
N CYS A 72 36.60 -10.34 -10.74
CA CYS A 72 37.78 -10.68 -9.96
C CYS A 72 38.61 -11.72 -10.67
N SER A 73 39.95 -11.70 -10.43
CA SER A 73 40.86 -12.69 -10.98
C SER A 73 40.65 -14.07 -10.34
N GLY A 74 40.76 -15.12 -11.16
CA GLY A 74 40.73 -16.50 -10.69
C GLY A 74 39.34 -17.13 -10.53
N ILE A 75 38.24 -16.38 -10.74
CA ILE A 75 36.87 -16.89 -10.65
C ILE A 75 36.07 -16.37 -11.86
N GLN A 76 35.28 -17.25 -12.48
CA GLN A 76 34.38 -16.84 -13.57
C GLN A 76 33.11 -16.21 -13.03
N GLY A 77 33.10 -14.87 -12.91
CA GLY A 77 31.93 -14.15 -12.50
C GLY A 77 32.05 -12.66 -12.69
N ALA A 78 30.92 -11.99 -12.85
CA ALA A 78 30.82 -10.55 -12.94
C ALA A 78 29.58 -10.03 -12.23
N VAL A 79 29.69 -8.83 -11.67
CA VAL A 79 28.58 -8.12 -11.04
C VAL A 79 28.37 -6.80 -11.76
N ALA A 80 27.19 -6.62 -12.34
CA ALA A 80 26.74 -5.35 -12.88
C ALA A 80 26.21 -4.47 -11.75
N TYR A 81 26.63 -3.21 -11.62
CA TYR A 81 26.16 -2.34 -10.55
C TYR A 81 26.13 -0.87 -10.92
N ASN A 82 25.34 -0.10 -10.19
CA ASN A 82 25.31 1.37 -10.25
C ASN A 82 25.58 1.96 -8.88
N GLU A 83 26.24 3.12 -8.85
CA GLU A 83 26.54 3.84 -7.62
C GLU A 83 25.51 4.94 -7.35
N PHE A 84 24.88 4.89 -6.17
CA PHE A 84 23.96 5.91 -5.71
C PHE A 84 24.31 6.38 -4.29
N GLY A 85 25.11 7.43 -4.21
CA GLY A 85 25.56 7.95 -2.91
C GLY A 85 26.44 6.95 -2.17
N LYS A 86 26.01 6.47 -1.00
CA LYS A 86 26.72 5.47 -0.19
C LYS A 86 26.25 4.04 -0.42
N ALA A 87 25.61 3.76 -1.56
CA ALA A 87 25.11 2.44 -1.88
C ALA A 87 25.47 2.04 -3.32
N TRP A 88 25.78 0.76 -3.50
CA TRP A 88 25.85 0.09 -4.80
C TRP A 88 24.59 -0.73 -5.01
N LEU A 89 23.88 -0.49 -6.10
CA LEU A 89 22.70 -1.25 -6.50
C LEU A 89 23.04 -2.18 -7.66
N VAL A 90 22.79 -3.46 -7.45
CA VAL A 90 22.97 -4.52 -8.45
C VAL A 90 21.63 -4.84 -9.07
N PRO A 91 21.45 -4.64 -10.39
CA PRO A 91 20.20 -4.92 -11.08
C PRO A 91 20.10 -6.42 -11.45
N GLY A 92 19.63 -7.22 -10.51
CA GLY A 92 19.47 -8.66 -10.68
C GLY A 92 20.51 -9.50 -9.97
N ASP A 93 20.68 -10.74 -10.46
CA ASP A 93 21.66 -11.67 -9.94
C ASP A 93 23.04 -11.40 -10.55
N PRO A 94 24.14 -11.71 -9.85
CA PRO A 94 25.46 -11.78 -10.46
C PRO A 94 25.51 -12.81 -11.61
N LEU A 95 26.32 -12.53 -12.62
CA LEU A 95 26.58 -13.45 -13.72
C LEU A 95 27.68 -14.43 -13.29
N SER A 96 27.29 -15.56 -12.74
CA SER A 96 28.20 -16.59 -12.23
C SER A 96 27.57 -17.97 -12.21
N SER A 97 28.39 -19.01 -12.16
CA SER A 97 27.95 -20.37 -11.86
C SER A 97 27.42 -20.49 -10.45
N ASP A 98 26.62 -21.51 -10.12
CA ASP A 98 26.13 -21.73 -8.73
C ASP A 98 27.30 -21.97 -7.76
N VAL A 99 28.36 -22.63 -8.23
CA VAL A 99 29.55 -22.96 -7.42
C VAL A 99 30.31 -21.69 -7.02
N ASP A 100 30.44 -20.74 -7.94
CA ASP A 100 31.24 -19.54 -7.75
C ASP A 100 30.41 -18.33 -7.16
N LEU A 101 29.10 -18.44 -7.17
CA LEU A 101 28.19 -17.34 -6.88
C LEU A 101 28.45 -16.69 -5.50
N GLU A 102 28.61 -17.51 -4.48
CA GLU A 102 28.86 -17.01 -3.12
C GLU A 102 30.21 -16.27 -3.01
N GLU A 103 31.25 -16.82 -3.63
CA GLU A 103 32.59 -16.22 -3.56
C GLU A 103 32.66 -14.93 -4.39
N VAL A 104 32.04 -14.89 -5.56
CA VAL A 104 31.91 -13.66 -6.36
C VAL A 104 31.19 -12.57 -5.56
N CYS A 105 30.07 -12.90 -4.93
CA CYS A 105 29.34 -11.95 -4.10
C CYS A 105 30.13 -11.49 -2.88
N ARG A 106 30.80 -12.43 -2.19
CA ARG A 106 31.59 -12.10 -0.98
C ARG A 106 32.70 -11.11 -1.30
N ARG A 107 33.49 -11.34 -2.34
CA ARG A 107 34.57 -10.43 -2.76
C ARG A 107 34.01 -9.07 -3.23
N PHE A 108 32.95 -9.07 -4.01
CA PHE A 108 32.29 -7.83 -4.43
C PHE A 108 31.81 -6.99 -3.21
N MET A 109 31.14 -7.63 -2.24
CA MET A 109 30.68 -6.96 -1.04
C MET A 109 31.83 -6.50 -0.14
N GLN A 110 32.92 -7.26 -0.06
CA GLN A 110 34.14 -6.85 0.67
C GLN A 110 34.77 -5.59 0.08
N GLN A 111 34.85 -5.49 -1.24
CA GLN A 111 35.32 -4.26 -1.88
C GLN A 111 34.38 -3.10 -1.61
N ALA A 112 33.07 -3.29 -1.77
CA ALA A 112 32.07 -2.24 -1.47
C ALA A 112 32.20 -1.76 -0.03
N HIS A 113 32.35 -2.67 0.93
CA HIS A 113 32.53 -2.35 2.34
C HIS A 113 33.84 -1.57 2.58
N GLY A 114 34.93 -1.96 1.95
CA GLY A 114 36.21 -1.24 1.99
C GLY A 114 36.09 0.21 1.49
N GLU A 115 35.16 0.49 0.58
CA GLU A 115 34.84 1.83 0.09
C GLU A 115 33.75 2.54 0.91
N GLY A 116 33.32 1.97 2.04
CA GLY A 116 32.25 2.51 2.88
C GLY A 116 30.86 2.49 2.22
N ARG A 117 30.65 1.56 1.30
CA ARG A 117 29.38 1.38 0.56
C ARG A 117 28.60 0.20 1.11
N VAL A 118 27.27 0.31 1.06
CA VAL A 118 26.36 -0.81 1.29
C VAL A 118 25.89 -1.36 -0.04
N VAL A 119 25.59 -2.66 -0.11
CA VAL A 119 25.18 -3.33 -1.34
C VAL A 119 23.71 -3.76 -1.24
N GLY A 120 22.97 -3.57 -2.34
CA GLY A 120 21.63 -4.09 -2.53
C GLY A 120 21.48 -4.75 -3.89
N PHE A 121 20.95 -5.98 -3.92
CA PHE A 121 20.63 -6.71 -5.15
C PHE A 121 19.12 -6.68 -5.38
N MET A 122 18.66 -6.31 -6.58
CA MET A 122 17.23 -6.24 -6.89
C MET A 122 16.92 -6.10 -8.39
N PRO A 123 15.92 -6.85 -8.90
CA PRO A 123 15.27 -7.98 -8.24
C PRO A 123 16.20 -9.20 -8.21
N ALA A 124 16.37 -9.82 -7.06
CA ALA A 124 17.11 -11.08 -6.93
C ALA A 124 16.13 -12.26 -7.13
N THR A 125 16.56 -13.29 -7.87
CA THR A 125 15.77 -14.50 -8.05
C THR A 125 15.74 -15.36 -6.79
N GLN A 126 14.79 -16.29 -6.73
CA GLN A 126 14.73 -17.29 -5.65
C GLN A 126 16.02 -18.13 -5.59
N ARG A 127 16.62 -18.48 -6.74
CA ARG A 127 17.92 -19.17 -6.83
C ARG A 127 19.00 -18.39 -6.05
N PHE A 128 19.17 -17.11 -6.31
CA PHE A 128 20.19 -16.30 -5.64
C PHE A 128 19.85 -16.03 -4.17
N ALA A 129 18.57 -15.83 -3.85
CA ALA A 129 18.14 -15.56 -2.49
C ALA A 129 18.39 -16.72 -1.50
N ARG A 130 18.50 -17.97 -1.96
CA ARG A 130 18.90 -19.12 -1.13
C ARG A 130 20.30 -18.95 -0.53
N HIS A 131 21.19 -18.26 -1.20
CA HIS A 131 22.55 -17.97 -0.72
C HIS A 131 22.59 -16.77 0.26
N SER A 132 21.46 -16.09 0.50
CA SER A 132 21.43 -14.85 1.30
C SER A 132 21.96 -15.03 2.73
N SER A 133 21.63 -16.14 3.39
CA SER A 133 22.10 -16.42 4.76
C SER A 133 23.61 -16.62 4.82
N ALA A 134 24.20 -17.41 3.91
CA ALA A 134 25.64 -17.66 3.81
C ALA A 134 26.43 -16.36 3.49
N LEU A 135 25.80 -15.44 2.76
CA LEU A 135 26.37 -14.15 2.40
C LEU A 135 26.14 -13.05 3.45
N GLY A 136 25.47 -13.33 4.56
CA GLY A 136 25.12 -12.31 5.55
C GLY A 136 24.17 -11.23 5.01
N LEU A 137 23.25 -11.62 4.11
CA LEU A 137 22.24 -10.75 3.52
C LEU A 137 20.86 -11.02 4.15
N ARG A 138 20.03 -9.99 4.20
CA ARG A 138 18.59 -10.11 4.54
C ARG A 138 17.76 -10.07 3.29
N ALA A 139 16.85 -11.03 3.15
CA ALA A 139 15.90 -11.07 2.04
C ALA A 139 14.61 -10.31 2.40
N ILE A 140 14.14 -9.52 1.45
CA ILE A 140 12.88 -8.77 1.51
C ILE A 140 12.10 -9.15 0.25
N GLN A 141 10.98 -9.84 0.40
CA GLN A 141 10.13 -10.19 -0.73
C GLN A 141 9.47 -8.93 -1.31
N ILE A 142 9.62 -8.72 -2.63
CA ILE A 142 9.09 -7.56 -3.35
C ILE A 142 8.00 -7.88 -4.34
N GLY A 143 7.83 -9.15 -4.68
CA GLY A 143 6.83 -9.60 -5.64
C GLY A 143 7.08 -11.02 -6.09
N ALA A 144 6.50 -11.38 -7.23
CA ALA A 144 6.73 -12.65 -7.90
C ALA A 144 6.64 -12.48 -9.42
N ALA A 145 7.35 -13.31 -10.18
CA ALA A 145 7.29 -13.37 -11.62
C ALA A 145 6.51 -14.62 -12.08
N PRO A 146 5.55 -14.50 -13.02
CA PRO A 146 4.87 -15.64 -13.60
C PRO A 146 5.74 -16.31 -14.65
N TYR A 147 5.87 -17.60 -14.59
CA TYR A 147 6.58 -18.43 -15.56
C TYR A 147 5.62 -19.36 -16.30
N PHE A 148 5.89 -19.56 -17.57
CA PHE A 148 5.16 -20.43 -18.47
C PHE A 148 6.11 -21.58 -18.91
N ASP A 149 5.79 -22.80 -18.53
CA ASP A 149 6.43 -24.00 -19.10
C ASP A 149 5.88 -24.21 -20.52
N LEU A 150 6.63 -23.81 -21.51
CA LEU A 150 6.15 -23.75 -22.88
C LEU A 150 5.89 -25.17 -23.47
N ALA A 151 6.44 -26.24 -22.89
CA ALA A 151 6.13 -27.61 -23.29
C ALA A 151 4.69 -28.00 -22.95
N THR A 152 4.19 -27.56 -21.78
CA THR A 152 2.88 -27.98 -21.24
C THR A 152 1.86 -26.87 -21.22
N TRP A 153 2.29 -25.60 -21.26
CA TRP A 153 1.41 -24.46 -21.15
C TRP A 153 0.46 -24.34 -22.35
N ALA A 154 -0.80 -24.12 -22.02
CA ALA A 154 -1.82 -23.69 -22.97
C ALA A 154 -2.84 -22.80 -22.24
N PRO A 155 -3.41 -21.79 -22.89
CA PRO A 155 -4.40 -20.91 -22.29
C PRO A 155 -5.78 -21.60 -22.16
N ARG A 156 -5.88 -22.67 -21.35
CA ARG A 156 -7.08 -23.50 -21.14
C ARG A 156 -7.70 -23.27 -19.75
N GLY A 157 -8.92 -23.77 -19.56
CA GLY A 157 -9.62 -23.69 -18.28
C GLY A 157 -10.11 -22.27 -17.89
N ASP A 158 -10.71 -22.15 -16.71
CA ASP A 158 -11.32 -20.91 -16.25
C ASP A 158 -10.31 -19.80 -15.96
N ARG A 159 -9.11 -20.15 -15.50
CA ARG A 159 -8.04 -19.19 -15.22
C ARG A 159 -7.65 -18.36 -16.45
N ALA A 160 -7.68 -18.98 -17.64
CA ALA A 160 -7.36 -18.33 -18.91
C ALA A 160 -8.58 -17.78 -19.66
N LYS A 161 -9.80 -17.88 -19.13
CA LYS A 161 -11.05 -17.45 -19.78
C LYS A 161 -10.99 -16.02 -20.29
N LYS A 162 -10.48 -15.10 -19.47
CA LYS A 162 -10.34 -13.68 -19.83
C LYS A 162 -9.31 -13.45 -20.94
N ALA A 163 -8.18 -14.17 -20.91
CA ALA A 163 -7.17 -14.08 -21.98
C ALA A 163 -7.74 -14.59 -23.30
N ARG A 164 -8.39 -15.77 -23.31
CA ARG A 164 -9.05 -16.32 -24.52
C ARG A 164 -10.10 -15.39 -25.10
N ALA A 165 -10.94 -14.78 -24.23
CA ALA A 165 -11.93 -13.80 -24.68
C ALA A 165 -11.27 -12.61 -25.38
N GLY A 166 -10.19 -12.06 -24.80
CA GLY A 166 -9.43 -10.98 -25.41
C GLY A 166 -8.80 -11.37 -26.74
N VAL A 167 -8.15 -12.55 -26.80
CA VAL A 167 -7.59 -13.10 -28.06
C VAL A 167 -8.64 -13.19 -29.16
N ASN A 168 -9.80 -13.77 -28.86
CA ASN A 168 -10.88 -13.89 -29.82
C ASN A 168 -11.43 -12.52 -30.28
N GLN A 169 -11.50 -11.56 -29.37
CA GLN A 169 -11.93 -10.20 -29.69
C GLN A 169 -10.95 -9.49 -30.63
N ALA A 170 -9.64 -9.58 -30.35
CA ALA A 170 -8.63 -8.97 -31.21
C ALA A 170 -8.58 -9.63 -32.60
N ARG A 171 -8.67 -10.96 -32.66
CA ARG A 171 -8.74 -11.69 -33.94
C ARG A 171 -9.97 -11.30 -34.77
N ARG A 172 -11.13 -11.19 -34.16
CA ARG A 172 -12.36 -10.71 -34.84
C ARG A 172 -12.22 -9.29 -35.35
N ALA A 173 -11.44 -8.44 -34.67
CA ALA A 173 -11.13 -7.09 -35.10
C ALA A 173 -10.02 -7.04 -36.17
N GLY A 174 -9.54 -8.20 -36.66
CA GLY A 174 -8.56 -8.30 -37.73
C GLY A 174 -7.12 -7.99 -37.31
N VAL A 175 -6.81 -8.02 -36.00
CA VAL A 175 -5.42 -7.82 -35.52
C VAL A 175 -4.59 -9.04 -35.86
N GLN A 176 -3.44 -8.82 -36.51
CA GLN A 176 -2.45 -9.85 -36.86
C GLN A 176 -1.15 -9.62 -36.12
N VAL A 177 -0.57 -10.71 -35.61
CA VAL A 177 0.74 -10.71 -34.92
C VAL A 177 1.78 -11.37 -35.80
N SER A 178 2.95 -10.75 -35.91
CA SER A 178 4.09 -11.28 -36.67
C SER A 178 5.42 -11.02 -35.97
N GLU A 179 6.37 -11.97 -36.13
CA GLU A 179 7.77 -11.78 -35.72
C GLU A 179 8.45 -10.82 -36.68
N VAL A 180 9.36 -10.02 -36.17
CA VAL A 180 10.18 -9.07 -36.95
C VAL A 180 11.61 -9.55 -36.98
N PHE A 181 12.11 -9.94 -38.16
CA PHE A 181 13.47 -10.40 -38.37
C PHE A 181 14.48 -9.29 -38.68
N ASN A 182 13.99 -8.14 -39.15
CA ASN A 182 14.82 -6.98 -39.43
C ASN A 182 14.18 -5.72 -38.87
N VAL A 183 14.90 -5.00 -38.00
CA VAL A 183 14.47 -3.74 -37.41
C VAL A 183 14.90 -2.60 -38.33
N ASP A 184 13.98 -2.15 -39.16
CA ASP A 184 14.16 -1.00 -40.04
C ASP A 184 13.83 0.34 -39.35
N GLU A 185 14.18 1.45 -40.01
CA GLU A 185 13.90 2.79 -39.50
C GLU A 185 12.40 3.09 -39.38
N LYS A 186 11.57 2.47 -40.23
CA LYS A 186 10.11 2.64 -40.17
C LYS A 186 9.57 2.08 -38.86
N LEU A 187 9.96 0.85 -38.50
CA LEU A 187 9.57 0.21 -37.26
C LEU A 187 10.06 1.01 -36.03
N VAL A 188 11.30 1.53 -36.07
CA VAL A 188 11.83 2.38 -34.99
C VAL A 188 10.97 3.61 -34.79
N ARG A 189 10.55 4.31 -35.86
CA ARG A 189 9.66 5.46 -35.78
C ARG A 189 8.26 5.09 -35.29
N GLU A 190 7.66 4.03 -35.86
CA GLU A 190 6.31 3.57 -35.44
C GLU A 190 6.28 3.15 -33.97
N SER A 191 7.26 2.39 -33.51
CA SER A 191 7.36 1.94 -32.13
C SER A 191 7.64 3.08 -31.13
N ALA A 192 8.39 4.11 -31.55
CA ALA A 192 8.58 5.33 -30.76
C ALA A 192 7.26 6.10 -30.57
N CYS A 193 6.44 6.22 -31.63
CA CYS A 193 5.10 6.80 -31.53
C CYS A 193 4.18 5.98 -30.64
N LEU A 194 4.18 4.64 -30.79
CA LEU A 194 3.42 3.71 -29.97
C LEU A 194 3.80 3.83 -28.49
N ARG A 195 5.10 3.85 -28.18
CA ARG A 195 5.62 4.03 -26.82
C ARG A 195 5.14 5.37 -26.21
N LYS A 196 5.19 6.45 -26.97
CA LYS A 196 4.70 7.78 -26.54
C LYS A 196 3.20 7.73 -26.22
N SER A 197 2.39 7.14 -27.11
CA SER A 197 0.94 6.95 -26.90
C SER A 197 0.67 6.11 -25.65
N TRP A 198 1.35 4.97 -25.51
CA TRP A 198 1.20 4.07 -24.37
C TRP A 198 1.57 4.75 -23.02
N LEU A 199 2.62 5.56 -22.97
CA LEU A 199 3.00 6.33 -21.79
C LEU A 199 1.93 7.34 -21.37
N THR A 200 1.12 7.88 -22.31
CA THR A 200 0.02 8.80 -21.98
C THR A 200 -1.18 8.09 -21.34
N THR A 201 -1.35 6.79 -21.56
CA THR A 201 -2.45 6.00 -20.98
C THR A 201 -2.19 5.61 -19.52
N ARG A 202 -0.97 5.78 -19.02
CA ARG A 202 -0.62 5.42 -17.64
C ARG A 202 -1.10 6.44 -16.62
N ARG A 203 -1.42 5.98 -15.42
CA ARG A 203 -1.86 6.83 -14.28
C ARG A 203 -0.86 7.92 -13.95
N SER A 204 0.42 7.69 -14.19
CA SER A 204 1.47 8.68 -14.04
C SER A 204 2.32 8.75 -15.30
N PRO A 205 2.61 9.97 -15.82
CA PRO A 205 3.57 10.18 -16.90
C PRO A 205 5.00 10.23 -16.38
N ILE A 206 5.26 9.77 -15.18
CA ILE A 206 6.60 9.69 -14.62
C ILE A 206 7.33 8.63 -15.43
N ARG A 207 8.38 9.03 -16.09
CA ARG A 207 9.36 8.10 -16.64
C ARG A 207 10.20 7.63 -15.48
N PHE A 208 9.97 6.38 -15.05
CA PHE A 208 10.94 5.71 -14.20
C PHE A 208 12.17 5.41 -15.04
N GLU A 209 13.33 5.63 -14.45
CA GLU A 209 14.62 5.27 -15.04
C GLU A 209 15.12 3.95 -14.46
N TRP A 210 16.34 3.60 -14.77
CA TRP A 210 17.01 2.37 -14.37
C TRP A 210 16.30 1.13 -14.93
N LEU A 211 15.97 0.12 -14.14
CA LEU A 211 15.29 -1.12 -14.59
C LEU A 211 13.88 -0.93 -15.18
N PHE A 212 13.29 0.24 -14.99
CA PHE A 212 11.96 0.58 -15.54
C PHE A 212 12.03 1.47 -16.78
N SER A 213 13.24 1.70 -17.31
CA SER A 213 13.44 2.43 -18.56
C SER A 213 13.02 1.55 -19.73
N VAL A 214 12.12 2.05 -20.57
CA VAL A 214 11.68 1.35 -21.80
C VAL A 214 12.61 1.75 -22.95
N ASP A 215 13.66 0.97 -23.17
CA ASP A 215 14.52 1.07 -24.34
C ASP A 215 14.35 -0.19 -25.20
N LEU A 216 13.46 -0.08 -26.19
CA LEU A 216 13.00 -1.22 -27.00
C LEU A 216 14.14 -1.89 -27.77
N PHE A 217 15.14 -1.12 -28.21
CA PHE A 217 16.19 -1.60 -29.13
C PHE A 217 17.58 -1.72 -28.49
N GLN A 218 17.69 -1.58 -27.18
CA GLN A 218 18.92 -1.91 -26.47
C GLN A 218 19.23 -3.39 -26.69
N HIS A 219 20.46 -3.73 -27.10
CA HIS A 219 20.89 -5.08 -27.47
C HIS A 219 20.01 -5.73 -28.58
N LYS A 220 19.65 -4.94 -29.60
CA LYS A 220 18.72 -5.34 -30.67
C LYS A 220 19.08 -6.67 -31.32
N ASP A 221 20.38 -6.99 -31.45
CA ASP A 221 20.88 -8.21 -32.12
C ASP A 221 20.71 -9.50 -31.28
N ARG A 222 20.26 -9.35 -30.00
CA ARG A 222 20.02 -10.44 -29.06
C ARG A 222 18.56 -10.65 -28.73
N LYS A 223 17.69 -9.72 -29.10
CA LYS A 223 16.25 -9.74 -28.79
C LYS A 223 15.44 -10.22 -29.98
N LYS A 224 14.26 -10.75 -29.69
CA LYS A 224 13.18 -10.95 -30.66
C LYS A 224 12.14 -9.85 -30.54
N TYR A 225 11.57 -9.49 -31.67
CA TYR A 225 10.56 -8.44 -31.75
C TYR A 225 9.30 -8.93 -32.43
N PHE A 226 8.15 -8.52 -31.92
CA PHE A 226 6.84 -8.91 -32.41
C PHE A 226 5.96 -7.66 -32.57
N THR A 227 5.25 -7.59 -33.69
CA THR A 227 4.32 -6.50 -33.98
C THR A 227 2.88 -7.03 -34.03
N ALA A 228 1.94 -6.22 -33.56
CA ALA A 228 0.51 -6.40 -33.81
C ALA A 228 0.03 -5.26 -34.71
N ARG A 229 -0.54 -5.60 -35.88
CA ARG A 229 -1.08 -4.64 -36.83
C ARG A 229 -2.56 -4.86 -37.02
N ASP A 230 -3.30 -3.78 -37.22
CA ASP A 230 -4.73 -3.83 -37.54
C ASP A 230 -4.98 -4.07 -39.04
N THR A 231 -6.24 -4.10 -39.47
CA THR A 231 -6.65 -4.29 -40.86
C THR A 231 -6.14 -3.22 -41.81
N THR A 232 -5.73 -2.05 -41.33
CA THR A 232 -5.15 -0.97 -42.14
C THR A 232 -3.62 -1.08 -42.24
N GLY A 233 -3.02 -2.06 -41.56
CA GLY A 233 -1.55 -2.21 -41.46
C GLY A 233 -0.90 -1.30 -40.41
N THR A 234 -1.70 -0.54 -39.64
CA THR A 234 -1.21 0.34 -38.58
C THR A 234 -0.66 -0.47 -37.42
N LEU A 235 0.48 -0.07 -36.84
CA LEU A 235 1.10 -0.69 -35.69
C LEU A 235 0.26 -0.34 -34.42
N VAL A 236 -0.49 -1.30 -33.90
CA VAL A 236 -1.37 -1.17 -32.72
C VAL A 236 -0.82 -1.82 -31.48
N GLY A 237 0.18 -2.70 -31.60
CA GLY A 237 0.88 -3.35 -30.50
C GLY A 237 2.31 -3.73 -30.86
N PHE A 238 3.17 -3.80 -29.83
CA PHE A 238 4.57 -4.17 -29.96
C PHE A 238 5.04 -4.93 -28.73
N LEU A 239 5.88 -5.96 -28.95
CA LEU A 239 6.49 -6.73 -27.86
C LEU A 239 7.96 -6.95 -28.18
N ALA A 240 8.83 -6.68 -27.21
CA ALA A 240 10.22 -7.07 -27.22
C ALA A 240 10.44 -8.25 -26.25
N ALA A 241 11.17 -9.26 -26.67
CA ALA A 241 11.53 -10.40 -25.85
C ALA A 241 13.04 -10.52 -25.74
N SER A 242 13.54 -10.61 -24.51
CA SER A 242 14.95 -10.81 -24.16
C SER A 242 15.20 -12.26 -23.80
N PRO A 243 16.30 -12.89 -24.25
CA PRO A 243 16.61 -14.25 -23.84
C PRO A 243 16.98 -14.35 -22.36
N ILE A 244 16.74 -15.52 -21.77
CA ILE A 244 17.23 -15.93 -20.45
C ILE A 244 18.05 -17.20 -20.68
N PRO A 245 19.33 -17.08 -21.12
CA PRO A 245 20.06 -18.19 -21.67
C PRO A 245 20.24 -19.37 -20.71
N ALA A 246 20.53 -19.10 -19.44
CA ALA A 246 20.71 -20.14 -18.43
C ALA A 246 19.42 -20.90 -18.07
N ARG A 247 18.28 -20.53 -18.66
CA ARG A 247 16.97 -21.19 -18.47
C ARG A 247 16.39 -21.72 -19.80
N ASP A 248 17.09 -21.63 -20.91
CA ASP A 248 16.54 -21.85 -22.25
C ASP A 248 15.24 -21.11 -22.48
N GLY A 249 15.19 -19.84 -22.03
CA GLY A 249 13.96 -19.10 -21.87
C GLY A 249 13.96 -17.70 -22.43
N TRP A 250 12.80 -17.05 -22.32
CA TRP A 250 12.56 -15.68 -22.80
C TRP A 250 11.80 -14.82 -21.78
N TYR A 251 12.21 -13.59 -21.65
CA TYR A 251 11.50 -12.55 -20.92
C TYR A 251 10.73 -11.66 -21.90
N LEU A 252 9.41 -11.64 -21.81
CA LEU A 252 8.55 -10.75 -22.56
C LEU A 252 8.59 -9.37 -21.87
N GLU A 253 9.55 -8.57 -22.27
CA GLU A 253 10.00 -7.38 -21.57
C GLU A 253 8.99 -6.23 -21.64
N ASP A 254 8.61 -5.86 -22.87
CA ASP A 254 7.78 -4.70 -23.14
C ASP A 254 6.55 -5.07 -23.96
N VAL A 255 5.38 -5.11 -23.33
CA VAL A 255 4.10 -5.33 -24.01
C VAL A 255 3.40 -3.97 -24.18
N LEU A 256 3.59 -3.35 -25.32
CA LEU A 256 3.03 -2.04 -25.65
C LEU A 256 1.74 -2.18 -26.46
N ARG A 257 0.79 -1.28 -26.20
CA ARG A 257 -0.46 -1.18 -26.93
C ARG A 257 -0.82 0.29 -27.17
N SER A 258 -1.28 0.63 -28.37
CA SER A 258 -1.90 1.94 -28.63
C SER A 258 -3.16 2.13 -27.79
N ARG A 259 -3.50 3.38 -27.51
CA ARG A 259 -4.76 3.73 -26.86
C ARG A 259 -5.97 3.27 -27.66
N ASP A 260 -5.88 3.43 -28.98
CA ASP A 260 -6.97 3.17 -29.93
C ASP A 260 -6.92 1.74 -30.49
N ALA A 261 -6.01 0.90 -30.01
CA ALA A 261 -5.90 -0.50 -30.40
C ALA A 261 -7.18 -1.27 -30.04
N PRO A 262 -7.62 -2.22 -30.91
CA PRO A 262 -8.74 -3.09 -30.58
C PRO A 262 -8.57 -3.80 -29.23
N ASN A 263 -9.68 -4.00 -28.54
CA ASN A 263 -9.66 -4.71 -27.26
C ASN A 263 -9.08 -6.12 -27.44
N GLY A 264 -8.25 -6.54 -26.46
CA GLY A 264 -7.60 -7.84 -26.52
C GLY A 264 -6.29 -7.88 -27.32
N THR A 265 -5.84 -6.76 -27.94
CA THR A 265 -4.55 -6.72 -28.70
C THR A 265 -3.37 -7.20 -27.86
N SER A 266 -3.25 -6.76 -26.59
CA SER A 266 -2.16 -7.25 -25.70
C SER A 266 -2.31 -8.73 -25.35
N ASP A 267 -3.55 -9.23 -25.27
CA ASP A 267 -3.84 -10.65 -25.01
C ASP A 267 -3.38 -11.50 -26.19
N LEU A 268 -3.76 -11.10 -27.39
CA LEU A 268 -3.36 -11.78 -28.63
C LEU A 268 -1.84 -11.77 -28.78
N LEU A 269 -1.21 -10.61 -28.58
CA LEU A 269 0.24 -10.44 -28.69
C LEU A 269 0.98 -11.39 -27.75
N VAL A 270 0.62 -11.44 -26.47
CA VAL A 270 1.27 -12.32 -25.49
C VAL A 270 1.05 -13.80 -25.85
N VAL A 271 -0.17 -14.19 -26.17
CA VAL A 271 -0.47 -15.62 -26.48
C VAL A 271 0.23 -16.09 -27.75
N GLU A 272 0.21 -15.30 -28.83
CA GLU A 272 0.87 -15.64 -30.09
C GLU A 272 2.42 -15.71 -29.89
N VAL A 273 2.99 -14.78 -29.12
CA VAL A 273 4.43 -14.80 -28.85
C VAL A 273 4.84 -16.03 -28.03
N LEU A 274 4.07 -16.41 -27.00
CA LEU A 274 4.35 -17.63 -26.24
C LEU A 274 4.29 -18.89 -27.15
N GLU A 275 3.33 -18.95 -28.08
CA GLU A 275 3.24 -20.01 -29.05
C GLU A 275 4.39 -20.01 -30.08
N LEU A 276 4.83 -18.86 -30.58
CA LEU A 276 5.98 -18.73 -31.47
C LEU A 276 7.27 -19.18 -30.77
N LEU A 277 7.52 -18.68 -29.53
CA LEU A 277 8.69 -19.09 -28.76
C LEU A 277 8.70 -20.58 -28.45
N ARG A 278 7.55 -21.22 -28.23
CA ARG A 278 7.41 -22.67 -28.08
C ARG A 278 7.81 -23.41 -29.34
N ARG A 279 7.38 -22.94 -30.52
CA ARG A 279 7.75 -23.53 -31.82
C ARG A 279 9.23 -23.41 -32.08
N ASP A 280 9.86 -22.34 -31.59
CA ASP A 280 11.31 -22.14 -31.71
C ASP A 280 12.12 -22.96 -30.69
N GLY A 281 11.47 -23.81 -29.88
CA GLY A 281 12.13 -24.72 -28.95
C GLY A 281 12.47 -24.12 -27.60
N ALA A 282 11.96 -22.91 -27.26
CA ALA A 282 12.14 -22.35 -25.95
C ALA A 282 11.43 -23.19 -24.88
N ARG A 283 12.07 -23.38 -23.71
CA ARG A 283 11.52 -24.17 -22.62
C ARG A 283 10.60 -23.35 -21.71
N VAL A 284 11.01 -22.13 -21.38
CA VAL A 284 10.24 -21.26 -20.45
C VAL A 284 10.11 -19.86 -21.01
N ALA A 285 9.05 -19.18 -20.58
CA ALA A 285 8.90 -17.75 -20.78
C ALA A 285 8.40 -17.09 -19.50
N THR A 286 8.64 -15.79 -19.35
CA THR A 286 8.12 -15.01 -18.24
C THR A 286 7.66 -13.63 -18.71
N LEU A 287 6.67 -13.06 -18.00
CA LEU A 287 6.27 -11.65 -18.14
C LEU A 287 7.02 -10.73 -17.14
N GLY A 288 8.02 -11.27 -16.43
CA GLY A 288 8.82 -10.56 -15.44
C GLY A 288 8.05 -10.20 -14.17
N THR A 289 8.68 -9.42 -13.31
CA THR A 289 8.19 -9.07 -11.98
C THR A 289 6.75 -8.51 -11.99
N ALA A 290 5.88 -9.09 -11.18
CA ALA A 290 4.65 -8.46 -10.73
C ALA A 290 4.90 -7.96 -9.29
N PRO A 291 5.16 -6.65 -9.10
CA PRO A 291 5.46 -6.14 -7.78
C PRO A 291 4.32 -6.41 -6.80
N MET A 292 4.64 -6.74 -5.56
CA MET A 292 3.70 -7.08 -4.48
C MET A 292 2.86 -8.35 -4.69
N ALA A 293 3.09 -9.11 -5.75
CA ALA A 293 2.48 -10.42 -5.93
C ALA A 293 2.97 -11.41 -4.84
N THR A 294 2.08 -12.23 -4.34
CA THR A 294 2.33 -13.21 -3.25
C THR A 294 2.05 -14.65 -3.67
N GLU A 295 1.86 -14.87 -4.95
CA GLU A 295 1.50 -16.17 -5.53
C GLU A 295 2.65 -17.18 -5.60
N GLY A 296 3.89 -16.73 -5.41
CA GLY A 296 5.06 -17.62 -5.40
C GLY A 296 5.07 -18.51 -4.15
N ALA A 297 5.52 -19.75 -4.31
CA ALA A 297 5.69 -20.68 -3.20
C ALA A 297 6.73 -20.13 -2.19
N VAL A 298 6.44 -20.28 -0.90
CA VAL A 298 7.39 -19.92 0.16
C VAL A 298 8.55 -20.93 0.14
N ASP A 299 9.77 -20.43 0.06
CA ASP A 299 10.98 -21.24 0.12
C ASP A 299 11.50 -21.26 1.56
N PRO A 300 11.56 -22.43 2.22
CA PRO A 300 11.98 -22.52 3.62
C PRO A 300 13.45 -22.15 3.84
N ASP A 301 14.30 -22.24 2.81
CA ASP A 301 15.72 -21.91 2.89
C ASP A 301 15.99 -20.40 2.85
N ILE A 302 14.97 -19.60 2.53
CA ILE A 302 15.11 -18.14 2.44
C ILE A 302 14.57 -17.46 3.69
N HIS A 303 15.46 -16.90 4.48
CA HIS A 303 15.10 -16.14 5.68
C HIS A 303 14.62 -14.72 5.33
N ILE A 304 13.29 -14.60 5.17
CA ILE A 304 12.65 -13.31 4.88
C ILE A 304 12.55 -12.48 6.16
N SER A 305 12.98 -11.22 6.10
CA SER A 305 12.79 -10.27 7.21
C SER A 305 11.33 -9.76 7.25
N PRO A 306 10.50 -10.16 8.24
CA PRO A 306 9.10 -9.75 8.29
C PRO A 306 8.95 -8.23 8.43
N MET A 307 9.81 -7.60 9.25
CA MET A 307 9.79 -6.16 9.49
C MET A 307 10.12 -5.38 8.20
N LEU A 308 11.20 -5.75 7.51
CA LEU A 308 11.60 -5.06 6.28
C LEU A 308 10.60 -5.29 5.14
N THR A 309 10.03 -6.50 5.04
CA THR A 309 8.96 -6.80 4.08
C THR A 309 7.71 -5.95 4.33
N ARG A 310 7.33 -5.73 5.60
CA ARG A 310 6.23 -4.82 5.95
C ARG A 310 6.55 -3.38 5.53
N VAL A 311 7.75 -2.88 5.80
CA VAL A 311 8.20 -1.55 5.35
C VAL A 311 8.18 -1.45 3.82
N ALA A 312 8.66 -2.46 3.10
CA ALA A 312 8.64 -2.50 1.64
C ALA A 312 7.21 -2.45 1.09
N ARG A 313 6.25 -3.18 1.69
CA ARG A 313 4.82 -3.12 1.30
C ARG A 313 4.23 -1.73 1.51
N ILE A 314 4.55 -1.07 2.60
CA ILE A 314 4.08 0.29 2.88
C ILE A 314 4.63 1.27 1.84
N LEU A 315 5.92 1.20 1.54
CA LEU A 315 6.53 2.02 0.49
C LEU A 315 5.89 1.74 -0.88
N ALA A 316 5.66 0.47 -1.21
CA ALA A 316 4.99 0.09 -2.45
C ALA A 316 3.54 0.58 -2.52
N SER A 317 2.79 0.58 -1.40
CA SER A 317 1.45 1.18 -1.36
C SER A 317 1.46 2.69 -1.64
N CYS A 318 2.49 3.40 -1.17
CA CYS A 318 2.72 4.80 -1.56
C CYS A 318 3.00 4.94 -3.07
N PHE A 319 3.73 4.02 -3.67
CA PHE A 319 3.99 3.99 -5.11
C PHE A 319 2.77 3.52 -5.94
N SER A 320 1.78 2.87 -5.34
CA SER A 320 0.55 2.44 -6.02
C SER A 320 -0.27 3.59 -6.60
N LEU A 321 -0.11 4.80 -6.06
CA LEU A 321 -0.67 6.04 -6.62
C LEU A 321 -0.13 6.35 -8.03
N PHE A 322 1.11 5.95 -8.29
CA PHE A 322 1.81 6.22 -9.54
C PHE A 322 1.81 5.01 -10.46
N TYR A 323 1.64 3.80 -9.90
CA TYR A 323 1.72 2.56 -10.63
C TYR A 323 0.66 1.56 -10.16
N ASN A 324 -0.12 0.99 -11.07
CA ASN A 324 -1.19 0.04 -10.75
C ASN A 324 -0.64 -1.38 -10.58
N PHE A 325 -0.01 -1.68 -9.45
CA PHE A 325 0.60 -2.98 -9.16
C PHE A 325 -0.41 -4.14 -9.27
N ASP A 326 -1.59 -3.98 -8.69
CA ASP A 326 -2.64 -5.00 -8.73
C ASP A 326 -3.18 -5.23 -10.17
N GLY A 327 -3.30 -4.16 -10.95
CA GLY A 327 -3.62 -4.26 -12.38
C GLY A 327 -2.57 -5.04 -13.17
N VAL A 328 -1.28 -4.84 -12.88
CA VAL A 328 -0.17 -5.59 -13.51
C VAL A 328 -0.23 -7.06 -13.11
N ARG A 329 -0.43 -7.37 -11.81
CA ARG A 329 -0.59 -8.72 -11.30
C ARG A 329 -1.76 -9.43 -11.99
N ARG A 330 -2.96 -8.82 -12.01
CA ARG A 330 -4.15 -9.37 -12.68
C ARG A 330 -3.95 -9.55 -14.18
N PHE A 331 -3.26 -8.61 -14.84
CA PHE A 331 -2.92 -8.74 -16.27
C PHE A 331 -2.04 -9.99 -16.51
N LYS A 332 -1.02 -10.22 -15.67
CA LYS A 332 -0.11 -11.36 -15.84
C LYS A 332 -0.78 -12.68 -15.43
N ALA A 333 -1.55 -12.71 -14.37
CA ALA A 333 -2.25 -13.90 -13.87
C ALA A 333 -3.31 -14.46 -14.85
N LYS A 334 -3.95 -13.59 -15.67
CA LYS A 334 -5.00 -14.02 -16.61
C LYS A 334 -4.52 -14.98 -17.71
N PHE A 335 -3.20 -15.07 -17.94
CA PHE A 335 -2.61 -16.00 -18.89
C PHE A 335 -2.40 -17.40 -18.30
N ALA A 336 -2.83 -17.66 -17.06
CA ALA A 336 -2.67 -18.91 -16.34
C ALA A 336 -1.23 -19.44 -16.38
N PRO A 337 -0.28 -18.73 -15.77
CA PRO A 337 1.11 -19.18 -15.70
C PRO A 337 1.23 -20.54 -15.03
N SER A 338 2.24 -21.32 -15.42
CA SER A 338 2.50 -22.66 -14.88
C SER A 338 2.91 -22.60 -13.41
N TRP A 339 3.72 -21.61 -13.05
CA TRP A 339 4.06 -21.30 -11.65
C TRP A 339 4.41 -19.83 -11.48
N TRP A 340 4.55 -19.40 -10.22
CA TRP A 340 5.08 -18.10 -9.82
C TRP A 340 6.37 -18.30 -9.04
N GLU A 341 7.39 -17.50 -9.32
CA GLU A 341 8.66 -17.49 -8.61
C GLU A 341 8.83 -16.19 -7.87
N ASN A 342 9.05 -16.26 -6.55
CA ASN A 342 9.21 -15.07 -5.72
C ASN A 342 10.50 -14.32 -6.07
N GLU A 343 10.44 -13.00 -5.98
CA GLU A 343 11.58 -12.12 -6.20
C GLU A 343 11.83 -11.25 -4.97
N TYR A 344 13.10 -10.95 -4.76
CA TYR A 344 13.58 -10.37 -3.51
C TYR A 344 14.46 -9.15 -3.76
N ILE A 345 14.54 -8.29 -2.70
CA ILE A 345 15.69 -7.42 -2.49
C ILE A 345 16.57 -8.09 -1.45
N LEU A 346 17.87 -8.23 -1.75
CA LEU A 346 18.86 -8.69 -0.78
C LEU A 346 19.68 -7.48 -0.33
N VAL A 347 19.77 -7.27 0.98
CA VAL A 347 20.51 -6.15 1.58
C VAL A 347 21.45 -6.65 2.66
N SER A 348 22.61 -6.02 2.83
CA SER A 348 23.55 -6.34 3.90
C SER A 348 22.89 -6.19 5.29
N GLN A 349 23.33 -6.99 6.27
CA GLN A 349 22.71 -7.06 7.60
C GLN A 349 22.97 -5.82 8.46
N GLU A 350 23.82 -4.91 8.05
CA GLU A 350 24.08 -3.67 8.76
C GLU A 350 22.79 -2.87 9.00
N ILE A 351 22.61 -2.33 10.20
CA ILE A 351 21.43 -1.53 10.58
C ILE A 351 21.24 -0.32 9.65
N THR A 352 22.33 0.24 9.14
CA THR A 352 22.29 1.41 8.24
C THR A 352 22.04 1.08 6.78
N ALA A 353 22.09 -0.20 6.37
CA ALA A 353 21.96 -0.60 4.99
C ALA A 353 20.53 -0.37 4.42
N PRO A 354 19.42 -0.80 5.07
CA PRO A 354 18.09 -0.63 4.50
C PRO A 354 17.76 0.83 4.14
N PRO A 355 17.93 1.85 5.00
CA PRO A 355 17.62 3.22 4.63
C PRO A 355 18.52 3.78 3.52
N ARG A 356 19.80 3.37 3.46
CA ARG A 356 20.72 3.77 2.38
C ARG A 356 20.30 3.15 1.03
N ILE A 357 19.92 1.87 1.02
CA ILE A 357 19.41 1.17 -0.17
C ILE A 357 18.09 1.76 -0.64
N ILE A 358 17.14 2.05 0.26
CA ILE A 358 15.87 2.71 -0.09
C ILE A 358 16.14 4.07 -0.74
N ASN A 359 17.01 4.89 -0.15
CA ASN A 359 17.36 6.20 -0.72
C ASN A 359 18.05 6.07 -2.09
N ALA A 360 18.93 5.10 -2.24
CA ALA A 360 19.59 4.79 -3.51
C ALA A 360 18.57 4.36 -4.58
N PHE A 361 17.64 3.48 -4.22
CA PHE A 361 16.57 3.03 -5.10
C PHE A 361 15.66 4.18 -5.55
N VAL A 362 15.24 5.04 -4.62
CA VAL A 362 14.46 6.23 -4.97
C VAL A 362 15.22 7.15 -5.93
N LYS A 363 16.53 7.32 -5.74
CA LYS A 363 17.38 8.10 -6.65
C LYS A 363 17.56 7.43 -8.01
N ALA A 364 17.65 6.10 -8.05
CA ALA A 364 17.73 5.33 -9.29
C ALA A 364 16.44 5.47 -10.12
N LEU A 365 15.29 5.36 -9.47
CA LEU A 365 13.98 5.47 -10.12
C LEU A 365 13.67 6.90 -10.55
N VAL A 366 14.09 7.89 -9.77
CA VAL A 366 13.75 9.31 -9.96
C VAL A 366 14.99 10.17 -9.78
N PRO A 367 15.88 10.24 -10.78
CA PRO A 367 17.13 11.00 -10.69
C PRO A 367 16.92 12.49 -10.41
N THR A 368 15.77 13.05 -10.83
CA THR A 368 15.40 14.45 -10.56
C THR A 368 14.97 14.70 -9.11
N GLY A 369 14.91 13.64 -8.29
CA GLY A 369 14.53 13.69 -6.88
C GLY A 369 13.01 13.60 -6.64
N PRO A 370 12.61 13.03 -5.49
CA PRO A 370 11.20 12.83 -5.15
C PRO A 370 10.40 14.14 -5.02
N SER A 371 11.06 15.26 -4.71
CA SER A 371 10.42 16.58 -4.67
C SER A 371 9.84 17.03 -6.01
N THR A 372 10.45 16.66 -7.12
CA THR A 372 9.91 16.97 -8.47
C THR A 372 8.66 16.18 -8.79
N LEU A 373 8.51 14.96 -8.24
CA LEU A 373 7.29 14.17 -8.34
C LEU A 373 6.14 14.87 -7.62
N ILE A 374 6.39 15.32 -6.40
CA ILE A 374 5.41 16.01 -5.55
C ILE A 374 4.97 17.31 -6.23
N VAL A 375 5.91 18.14 -6.67
CA VAL A 375 5.60 19.42 -7.36
C VAL A 375 4.79 19.19 -8.63
N ARG A 376 5.13 18.18 -9.44
CA ARG A 376 4.38 17.86 -10.67
C ARG A 376 2.97 17.32 -10.38
N GLN A 377 2.76 16.55 -9.31
CA GLN A 377 1.43 16.08 -8.90
C GLN A 377 0.58 17.22 -8.33
N VAL A 378 1.14 18.05 -7.46
CA VAL A 378 0.47 19.22 -6.90
C VAL A 378 0.04 20.17 -8.02
N SER A 379 0.92 20.47 -8.97
CA SER A 379 0.60 21.36 -10.11
C SER A 379 -0.46 20.77 -11.05
N ARG A 380 -0.62 19.44 -11.10
CA ARG A 380 -1.69 18.76 -11.86
C ARG A 380 -3.01 18.73 -11.13
N ALA A 381 -2.98 18.41 -9.83
CA ALA A 381 -4.16 18.50 -8.98
C ALA A 381 -4.72 19.92 -9.04
N TRP A 382 -3.86 20.92 -8.96
CA TRP A 382 -4.22 22.33 -9.07
C TRP A 382 -4.82 22.70 -10.44
N ARG A 383 -4.24 22.18 -11.53
CA ARG A 383 -4.80 22.38 -12.89
C ARG A 383 -6.14 21.66 -13.07
N ARG A 384 -6.35 20.50 -12.45
CA ARG A 384 -7.64 19.78 -12.49
C ARG A 384 -8.71 20.54 -11.71
N ILE A 385 -8.39 21.05 -10.51
CA ILE A 385 -9.30 21.88 -9.70
C ILE A 385 -9.68 23.13 -10.48
N ASN A 386 -8.72 23.86 -11.04
CA ASN A 386 -9.01 25.06 -11.84
C ASN A 386 -9.74 24.77 -13.16
N ALA A 387 -9.57 23.59 -13.76
CA ALA A 387 -10.32 23.18 -14.94
C ALA A 387 -11.76 22.81 -14.60
N THR A 388 -11.99 22.25 -13.40
CA THR A 388 -13.33 21.93 -12.89
C THR A 388 -14.10 23.19 -12.52
N ASP A 389 -13.42 24.17 -11.90
CA ASP A 389 -14.01 25.47 -11.59
C ASP A 389 -14.32 26.30 -12.84
N ARG A 390 -13.46 26.26 -13.88
CA ARG A 390 -13.77 26.87 -15.19
C ARG A 390 -14.93 26.17 -15.89
N ARG A 391 -15.09 24.85 -15.76
CA ARG A 391 -16.26 24.14 -16.27
C ARG A 391 -17.52 24.47 -15.47
N ARG A 392 -17.44 24.63 -14.15
CA ARG A 392 -18.55 25.09 -13.31
C ARG A 392 -18.97 26.51 -13.64
N MET A 393 -18.04 27.44 -13.85
CA MET A 393 -18.36 28.82 -14.28
C MET A 393 -18.96 28.88 -15.68
N ASN A 394 -18.53 28.05 -16.63
CA ASN A 394 -19.16 27.99 -17.98
C ASN A 394 -20.49 27.21 -18.01
N LEU A 395 -20.82 26.43 -16.97
CA LEU A 395 -22.10 25.73 -16.82
C LEU A 395 -23.12 26.59 -16.05
N SER A 396 -22.67 27.51 -15.19
CA SER A 396 -23.58 28.40 -14.45
C SER A 396 -24.25 29.44 -15.36
N SER A 397 -23.68 29.78 -16.52
CA SER A 397 -24.30 30.64 -17.52
C SER A 397 -25.31 29.95 -18.47
N LYS A 398 -25.48 28.61 -18.33
CA LYS A 398 -26.45 27.82 -19.11
C LYS A 398 -27.50 27.07 -18.29
N SER A 399 -27.49 27.22 -16.96
CA SER A 399 -28.30 26.39 -16.05
C SER A 399 -29.29 27.18 -15.17
N GLU A 400 -29.99 28.18 -15.75
CA GLU A 400 -31.25 28.64 -15.10
C GLU A 400 -32.47 27.78 -15.42
N ARG A 401 -32.32 26.69 -16.21
CA ARG A 401 -33.43 25.75 -16.54
C ARG A 401 -33.27 24.33 -16.00
N THR A 402 -32.23 24.03 -15.19
CA THR A 402 -32.02 22.65 -14.69
C THR A 402 -31.96 22.57 -13.15
N SER A 403 -32.24 23.68 -12.44
CA SER A 403 -32.23 23.73 -10.99
C SER A 403 -33.41 23.01 -10.32
N GLU A 404 -34.50 22.76 -11.04
CA GLU A 404 -35.67 22.05 -10.47
C GLU A 404 -35.53 20.51 -10.48
N ILE A 405 -34.67 19.93 -11.31
CA ILE A 405 -34.47 18.46 -11.37
C ILE A 405 -33.40 18.02 -10.39
N SER A 406 -32.40 18.88 -10.08
CA SER A 406 -31.29 18.52 -9.17
C SER A 406 -31.67 18.65 -7.69
N GLN A 407 -32.73 19.41 -7.33
CA GLN A 407 -33.23 19.48 -5.96
C GLN A 407 -34.15 18.31 -5.59
N ARG A 408 -34.73 17.60 -6.56
CA ARG A 408 -35.54 16.40 -6.32
C ARG A 408 -34.71 15.13 -6.11
N SER A 409 -33.48 15.05 -6.59
CA SER A 409 -32.62 13.86 -6.43
C SER A 409 -31.75 13.87 -5.14
N LEU A 410 -31.76 14.97 -4.37
CA LEU A 410 -31.08 15.08 -3.07
C LEU A 410 -32.05 15.02 -1.86
N SER A 411 -33.36 14.98 -2.11
CA SER A 411 -34.38 14.90 -1.06
C SER A 411 -34.86 13.48 -0.73
N ASP A 412 -34.52 12.46 -1.53
CA ASP A 412 -34.94 11.07 -1.34
C ASP A 412 -33.79 10.08 -1.03
N ALA A 413 -32.57 10.59 -0.87
CA ALA A 413 -31.47 9.80 -0.36
C ALA A 413 -31.41 9.91 1.17
N ASP A 414 -32.06 8.95 1.81
CA ASP A 414 -31.83 8.54 3.20
C ASP A 414 -32.02 9.63 4.28
N ALA A 415 -33.22 9.82 4.74
CA ALA A 415 -33.48 10.27 6.09
C ALA A 415 -32.87 9.22 7.05
N MET A 416 -31.61 9.38 7.42
CA MET A 416 -30.95 8.57 8.44
C MET A 416 -31.81 8.62 9.71
N PRO A 417 -32.17 7.48 10.32
CA PRO A 417 -33.10 7.43 11.46
C PRO A 417 -32.58 8.06 12.74
N TYR A 418 -31.43 8.75 12.66
CA TYR A 418 -30.80 9.38 13.79
C TYR A 418 -30.21 10.75 13.44
N GLN A 419 -30.29 11.70 14.37
CA GLN A 419 -29.72 13.03 14.24
C GLN A 419 -28.38 13.09 14.98
N ARG A 420 -27.39 13.76 14.38
CA ARG A 420 -26.15 14.10 15.05
C ARG A 420 -26.41 15.20 16.07
N LYS A 421 -25.92 14.99 17.28
CA LYS A 421 -26.05 15.91 18.41
C LYS A 421 -24.66 16.17 19.00
N THR A 422 -24.55 17.21 19.82
CA THR A 422 -23.30 17.60 20.47
C THR A 422 -23.54 17.81 21.96
N VAL A 423 -22.62 17.31 22.79
CA VAL A 423 -22.57 17.60 24.22
C VAL A 423 -21.23 18.27 24.57
N LYS A 424 -21.25 19.29 25.40
CA LYS A 424 -20.03 19.98 25.84
C LYS A 424 -19.56 19.42 27.20
N VAL A 425 -18.29 18.97 27.21
CA VAL A 425 -17.61 18.46 28.41
C VAL A 425 -16.30 19.23 28.56
N ASP A 426 -16.17 20.01 29.63
CA ASP A 426 -14.99 20.81 29.96
C ASP A 426 -14.45 21.67 28.79
N GLY A 427 -15.37 22.28 28.04
CA GLY A 427 -15.03 23.08 26.86
C GLY A 427 -14.84 22.30 25.58
N LEU A 428 -14.83 20.96 25.62
CA LEU A 428 -14.72 20.06 24.46
C LEU A 428 -16.11 19.75 23.92
N SER A 429 -16.31 19.91 22.60
CA SER A 429 -17.54 19.51 21.91
C SER A 429 -17.42 18.07 21.46
N LEU A 430 -18.20 17.17 22.07
CA LEU A 430 -18.31 15.77 21.65
C LEU A 430 -19.54 15.58 20.78
N ASN A 431 -19.34 15.01 19.60
CA ASN A 431 -20.43 14.59 18.72
C ASN A 431 -20.92 13.19 19.09
N TYR A 432 -22.22 12.99 19.00
CA TYR A 432 -22.86 11.70 19.17
C TYR A 432 -24.12 11.59 18.32
N VAL A 433 -24.54 10.36 18.06
CA VAL A 433 -25.84 10.05 17.50
C VAL A 433 -26.68 9.31 18.54
N SER A 434 -28.00 9.50 18.49
CA SER A 434 -28.92 8.89 19.44
C SER A 434 -30.14 8.36 18.69
N ALA A 435 -30.54 7.12 18.99
CA ALA A 435 -31.69 6.45 18.37
C ALA A 435 -32.41 5.54 19.38
N GLY A 436 -33.68 5.29 19.15
CA GLY A 436 -34.49 4.39 19.96
C GLY A 436 -34.87 4.95 21.33
N LYS A 437 -35.50 4.11 22.16
CA LYS A 437 -35.91 4.39 23.54
C LYS A 437 -35.71 3.13 24.38
N GLY A 438 -35.69 3.27 25.69
CA GLY A 438 -35.56 2.16 26.63
C GLY A 438 -34.21 2.16 27.35
N ARG A 439 -33.65 0.97 27.63
CA ARG A 439 -32.39 0.84 28.36
C ARG A 439 -31.21 1.39 27.56
N PRO A 440 -30.30 2.12 28.23
CA PRO A 440 -29.23 2.81 27.49
C PRO A 440 -28.08 1.86 27.10
N VAL A 441 -27.75 1.88 25.82
CA VAL A 441 -26.57 1.21 25.25
C VAL A 441 -25.67 2.27 24.61
N VAL A 442 -24.41 2.31 25.00
CA VAL A 442 -23.45 3.32 24.56
C VAL A 442 -22.33 2.68 23.78
N LEU A 443 -22.12 3.12 22.55
CA LEU A 443 -21.16 2.56 21.59
C LEU A 443 -19.93 3.45 21.44
N ILE A 444 -18.72 2.88 21.61
CA ILE A 444 -17.42 3.58 21.52
C ILE A 444 -16.57 2.90 20.44
N HIS A 445 -16.23 3.66 19.38
CA HIS A 445 -15.49 3.16 18.23
C HIS A 445 -13.98 2.96 18.48
N GLY A 446 -13.31 2.29 17.54
CA GLY A 446 -11.88 2.00 17.52
C GLY A 446 -10.98 3.17 17.09
N ASN A 447 -9.73 2.86 16.69
CA ASN A 447 -8.75 3.82 16.21
C ASN A 447 -8.08 3.33 14.91
N PRO A 448 -8.25 4.06 13.77
CA PRO A 448 -9.20 5.14 13.54
C PRO A 448 -10.64 4.65 13.53
N GLY A 449 -11.60 5.56 13.71
CA GLY A 449 -13.02 5.23 13.70
C GLY A 449 -13.92 6.44 13.95
N SER A 450 -15.23 6.22 13.91
CA SER A 450 -16.28 7.18 14.25
C SER A 450 -17.59 6.43 14.61
N HIS A 451 -18.63 7.16 15.01
CA HIS A 451 -19.96 6.57 15.19
C HIS A 451 -20.45 5.83 13.92
N GLU A 452 -19.93 6.19 12.74
CA GLU A 452 -20.30 5.57 11.47
C GLU A 452 -19.92 4.09 11.40
N ASP A 453 -18.98 3.61 12.22
CA ASP A 453 -18.64 2.19 12.32
C ASP A 453 -19.84 1.34 12.74
N TYR A 454 -20.79 1.92 13.47
CA TYR A 454 -21.98 1.25 13.99
C TYR A 454 -23.27 1.59 13.21
N THR A 455 -23.30 2.69 12.46
CA THR A 455 -24.53 3.19 11.84
C THR A 455 -25.08 2.34 10.74
N LEU A 456 -24.21 1.66 9.99
CA LEU A 456 -24.63 0.85 8.83
C LEU A 456 -25.36 -0.44 9.21
N ALA A 457 -24.99 -1.08 10.34
CA ALA A 457 -25.47 -2.42 10.62
C ALA A 457 -25.98 -2.64 12.05
N VAL A 458 -25.59 -1.80 13.01
CA VAL A 458 -25.83 -2.05 14.45
C VAL A 458 -26.91 -1.16 15.03
N ILE A 459 -26.81 0.18 14.83
CA ILE A 459 -27.68 1.16 15.52
C ILE A 459 -29.16 0.94 15.21
N GLY A 460 -29.52 0.74 13.93
CA GLY A 460 -30.91 0.56 13.53
C GLY A 460 -31.59 -0.60 14.26
N LYS A 461 -30.95 -1.76 14.29
CA LYS A 461 -31.49 -2.96 14.96
C LYS A 461 -31.51 -2.82 16.48
N LEU A 462 -30.50 -2.21 17.08
CA LEU A 462 -30.49 -1.97 18.52
C LEU A 462 -31.56 -0.95 18.94
N ALA A 463 -31.82 0.05 18.12
CA ALA A 463 -32.78 1.12 18.42
C ALA A 463 -34.24 0.63 18.51
N GLU A 464 -34.53 -0.58 18.03
CA GLU A 464 -35.85 -1.21 18.19
C GLU A 464 -36.15 -1.57 19.65
N SER A 465 -35.11 -1.83 20.46
CA SER A 465 -35.26 -2.32 21.84
C SER A 465 -34.52 -1.47 22.88
N TYR A 466 -33.60 -0.63 22.46
CA TYR A 466 -32.69 0.12 23.34
C TYR A 466 -32.63 1.61 22.98
N HIS A 467 -32.31 2.43 23.99
CA HIS A 467 -31.82 3.79 23.74
C HIS A 467 -30.32 3.75 23.40
N VAL A 468 -30.00 3.81 22.12
CA VAL A 468 -28.64 3.70 21.61
C VAL A 468 -27.98 5.05 21.47
N ILE A 469 -26.77 5.19 21.99
CA ILE A 469 -25.94 6.38 21.86
C ILE A 469 -24.58 5.97 21.33
N ALA A 470 -24.14 6.52 20.21
CA ALA A 470 -22.80 6.26 19.66
C ALA A 470 -21.99 7.56 19.63
N PHE A 471 -20.89 7.61 20.36
CA PHE A 471 -20.01 8.76 20.44
C PHE A 471 -18.92 8.72 19.39
N ASP A 472 -18.56 9.90 18.87
CA ASP A 472 -17.23 10.13 18.31
C ASP A 472 -16.26 10.46 19.44
N ARG A 473 -15.19 9.69 19.60
CA ARG A 473 -14.15 9.94 20.60
C ARG A 473 -13.45 11.29 20.36
N PRO A 474 -12.84 11.92 21.37
CA PRO A 474 -12.13 13.18 21.23
C PRO A 474 -11.13 13.21 20.06
N GLY A 475 -11.33 14.11 19.10
CA GLY A 475 -10.50 14.25 17.90
C GLY A 475 -10.82 13.31 16.74
N HIS A 476 -11.81 12.43 16.89
CA HIS A 476 -12.30 11.52 15.87
C HIS A 476 -13.68 11.93 15.35
N GLY A 477 -14.08 11.38 14.21
CA GLY A 477 -15.37 11.69 13.60
C GLY A 477 -15.61 13.19 13.49
N TYR A 478 -16.66 13.67 14.12
CA TYR A 478 -17.04 15.09 14.16
C TYR A 478 -16.77 15.75 15.52
N SER A 479 -16.12 15.03 16.45
CA SER A 479 -15.73 15.56 17.76
C SER A 479 -14.47 16.42 17.67
N GLU A 480 -14.44 17.46 18.51
CA GLU A 480 -13.26 18.32 18.69
C GLU A 480 -12.17 17.61 19.50
N ARG A 481 -10.97 18.16 19.46
CA ARG A 481 -9.84 17.83 20.34
C ARG A 481 -9.16 19.12 20.75
N LEU A 482 -9.00 19.32 22.04
CA LEU A 482 -8.21 20.43 22.57
C LEU A 482 -6.73 20.02 22.57
N GLU A 483 -5.89 20.78 21.86
CA GLU A 483 -4.43 20.52 21.80
C GLU A 483 -3.76 20.62 23.20
N SER A 484 -4.37 21.32 24.14
CA SER A 484 -3.88 21.51 25.50
C SER A 484 -4.22 20.37 26.48
N VAL A 485 -5.08 19.43 26.07
CA VAL A 485 -5.56 18.34 26.94
C VAL A 485 -4.98 17.02 26.49
N GLU A 486 -4.28 16.32 27.38
CA GLU A 486 -3.92 14.92 27.14
C GLU A 486 -5.18 14.06 27.05
N THR A 487 -5.30 13.27 26.00
CA THR A 487 -6.46 12.40 25.77
C THR A 487 -6.04 10.93 25.81
N THR A 488 -5.43 10.51 26.93
CA THR A 488 -5.14 9.10 27.20
C THR A 488 -6.42 8.27 27.32
N VAL A 489 -6.31 6.97 27.41
CA VAL A 489 -7.47 6.07 27.58
C VAL A 489 -8.30 6.46 28.82
N GLU A 490 -7.63 6.72 29.93
CA GLU A 490 -8.25 7.09 31.20
C GLU A 490 -8.96 8.45 31.13
N VAL A 491 -8.32 9.44 30.49
CA VAL A 491 -8.93 10.76 30.27
C VAL A 491 -10.15 10.67 29.38
N GLN A 492 -10.08 9.89 28.27
CA GLN A 492 -11.25 9.70 27.41
C GLN A 492 -12.38 8.96 28.13
N ALA A 493 -12.08 7.98 29.00
CA ALA A 493 -13.07 7.34 29.85
C ALA A 493 -13.77 8.35 30.79
N GLY A 494 -13.02 9.24 31.39
CA GLY A 494 -13.57 10.34 32.22
C GLY A 494 -14.47 11.30 31.42
N ILE A 495 -14.05 11.70 30.21
CA ILE A 495 -14.83 12.54 29.32
C ILE A 495 -16.15 11.87 28.91
N ILE A 496 -16.14 10.59 28.57
CA ILE A 496 -17.36 9.85 28.21
C ILE A 496 -18.31 9.75 29.40
N ARG A 497 -17.81 9.42 30.60
CA ARG A 497 -18.63 9.36 31.82
C ARG A 497 -19.27 10.71 32.12
N GLU A 498 -18.52 11.80 32.01
CA GLU A 498 -19.06 13.14 32.21
C GLU A 498 -20.11 13.55 31.16
N ALA A 499 -19.88 13.10 29.88
CA ALA A 499 -20.86 13.28 28.82
C ALA A 499 -22.17 12.55 29.13
N LEU A 500 -22.10 11.31 29.62
CA LEU A 500 -23.25 10.50 30.00
C LEU A 500 -24.02 11.16 31.17
N ARG A 501 -23.30 11.66 32.18
CA ARG A 501 -23.91 12.39 33.30
C ARG A 501 -24.67 13.66 32.84
N LYS A 502 -24.08 14.43 31.93
CA LYS A 502 -24.73 15.61 31.34
C LYS A 502 -25.95 15.27 30.47
N LEU A 503 -25.95 14.13 29.84
CA LEU A 503 -27.06 13.62 29.06
C LEU A 503 -28.10 12.87 29.89
N GLN A 504 -27.90 12.79 31.21
CA GLN A 504 -28.77 12.07 32.16
C GLN A 504 -28.95 10.59 31.78
N ILE A 505 -27.87 9.96 31.31
CA ILE A 505 -27.83 8.54 30.97
C ILE A 505 -27.28 7.79 32.17
N GLU A 506 -28.16 7.07 32.85
CA GLU A 506 -27.85 6.33 34.06
C GLU A 506 -27.63 4.86 33.74
N LYS A 507 -26.60 4.24 34.35
CA LYS A 507 -26.30 2.82 34.31
C LYS A 507 -26.39 2.19 32.91
N PRO A 508 -25.68 2.75 31.90
CA PRO A 508 -25.68 2.15 30.55
C PRO A 508 -24.90 0.84 30.51
N VAL A 509 -25.17 0.02 29.51
CA VAL A 509 -24.21 -0.96 29.00
C VAL A 509 -23.27 -0.26 28.04
N LEU A 510 -21.97 -0.22 28.34
CA LEU A 510 -20.95 0.31 27.44
C LEU A 510 -20.43 -0.76 26.50
N VAL A 511 -20.39 -0.44 25.22
CA VAL A 511 -19.84 -1.30 24.14
C VAL A 511 -18.61 -0.65 23.54
N GLY A 512 -17.47 -1.29 23.55
CA GLY A 512 -16.23 -0.73 23.00
C GLY A 512 -15.57 -1.65 22.00
N HIS A 513 -15.26 -1.10 20.81
CA HIS A 513 -14.52 -1.80 19.76
C HIS A 513 -13.04 -1.41 19.79
N SER A 514 -12.15 -2.40 19.72
CA SER A 514 -10.70 -2.18 19.56
C SER A 514 -10.14 -1.22 20.62
N TRP A 515 -9.62 -0.07 20.23
CA TRP A 515 -9.16 1.01 21.12
C TRP A 515 -10.30 1.53 22.03
N GLY A 516 -11.53 1.62 21.51
CA GLY A 516 -12.71 1.96 22.31
C GLY A 516 -12.97 0.94 23.42
N GLY A 517 -12.59 -0.33 23.24
CA GLY A 517 -12.62 -1.34 24.29
C GLY A 517 -11.71 -0.99 25.47
N SER A 518 -10.56 -0.35 25.22
CA SER A 518 -9.68 0.15 26.30
C SER A 518 -10.36 1.28 27.11
N VAL A 519 -11.09 2.18 26.43
CA VAL A 519 -11.86 3.24 27.10
C VAL A 519 -12.95 2.66 27.99
N VAL A 520 -13.67 1.66 27.48
CA VAL A 520 -14.72 0.97 28.26
C VAL A 520 -14.13 0.24 29.46
N LEU A 521 -12.99 -0.43 29.31
CA LEU A 521 -12.28 -1.07 30.42
C LEU A 521 -11.85 -0.03 31.48
N ALA A 522 -11.30 1.10 31.07
CA ALA A 522 -10.91 2.18 31.98
C ALA A 522 -12.12 2.78 32.71
N ALA A 523 -13.24 2.97 32.02
CA ALA A 523 -14.48 3.47 32.61
C ALA A 523 -15.03 2.49 33.67
N ALA A 524 -15.02 1.19 33.38
CA ALA A 524 -15.46 0.13 34.29
C ALA A 524 -14.59 -0.01 35.55
N ILE A 525 -13.27 0.29 35.43
CA ILE A 525 -12.34 0.29 36.58
C ILE A 525 -12.51 1.53 37.44
N ALA A 526 -12.86 2.67 36.84
CA ALA A 526 -12.93 3.96 37.52
C ALA A 526 -14.11 4.02 38.52
N ASP A 527 -15.29 3.47 38.15
CA ASP A 527 -16.43 3.33 39.05
C ASP A 527 -17.34 2.20 38.57
N GLU A 528 -17.46 1.16 39.41
CA GLU A 528 -18.27 -0.02 39.09
C GLU A 528 -19.79 0.23 39.18
N ASN A 529 -20.22 1.30 39.87
CA ASN A 529 -21.64 1.61 40.07
C ASN A 529 -22.26 2.46 38.96
N ASP A 530 -21.43 3.09 38.13
CA ASP A 530 -21.91 3.96 37.02
C ASP A 530 -22.43 3.17 35.80
N LEU A 531 -22.10 1.88 35.71
CA LEU A 531 -22.40 1.02 34.57
C LEU A 531 -23.22 -0.20 34.96
N SER A 532 -24.15 -0.62 34.10
CA SER A 532 -24.86 -1.90 34.28
C SER A 532 -24.02 -3.09 33.78
N GLY A 533 -23.19 -2.90 32.77
CA GLY A 533 -22.33 -3.93 32.21
C GLY A 533 -21.49 -3.44 31.05
N ILE A 534 -20.62 -4.28 30.53
CA ILE A 534 -19.78 -3.93 29.39
C ILE A 534 -19.73 -5.03 28.33
N VAL A 535 -19.62 -4.62 27.06
CA VAL A 535 -19.38 -5.49 25.91
C VAL A 535 -18.10 -5.04 25.22
N LEU A 536 -17.16 -5.95 25.03
CA LEU A 536 -15.85 -5.68 24.49
C LEU A 536 -15.68 -6.40 23.15
N LEU A 537 -15.53 -5.63 22.07
CA LEU A 537 -15.44 -6.12 20.71
C LEU A 537 -13.99 -6.05 20.23
N ALA A 538 -13.33 -7.18 20.05
CA ALA A 538 -11.92 -7.26 19.69
C ALA A 538 -11.05 -6.25 20.45
N PRO A 539 -11.07 -6.21 21.82
CA PRO A 539 -10.55 -5.11 22.62
C PRO A 539 -9.03 -5.07 22.64
N ALA A 540 -8.45 -3.86 22.56
CA ALA A 540 -7.07 -3.62 22.95
C ALA A 540 -6.96 -3.65 24.48
N ALA A 541 -6.55 -4.78 25.04
CA ALA A 541 -6.58 -5.01 26.49
C ALA A 541 -5.19 -5.05 27.15
N TYR A 542 -4.12 -5.29 26.39
CA TYR A 542 -2.76 -5.45 26.95
C TYR A 542 -1.72 -4.69 26.13
N PRO A 543 -0.56 -4.28 26.72
CA PRO A 543 0.46 -3.47 26.06
C PRO A 543 1.26 -4.20 24.95
N THR A 544 0.72 -5.28 24.42
CA THR A 544 1.27 -6.05 23.29
C THR A 544 0.88 -5.49 21.92
N VAL A 545 0.21 -4.34 21.89
CA VAL A 545 -0.19 -3.63 20.66
C VAL A 545 1.03 -3.15 19.86
N SER A 546 0.95 -3.27 18.54
CA SER A 546 1.95 -2.69 17.62
C SER A 546 1.71 -1.19 17.51
N ILE A 547 2.78 -0.40 17.53
CA ILE A 547 2.70 1.03 17.21
C ILE A 547 2.96 1.16 15.72
N GLU A 548 2.03 1.77 15.00
CA GLU A 548 2.20 2.03 13.57
C GLU A 548 3.31 3.05 13.34
N TRP A 549 4.28 2.73 12.49
CA TRP A 549 5.47 3.55 12.25
C TRP A 549 5.14 4.98 11.77
N TRP A 550 4.04 5.16 11.03
CA TRP A 550 3.59 6.47 10.55
C TRP A 550 3.16 7.39 11.70
N SER A 551 2.66 6.83 12.81
CA SER A 551 2.30 7.61 13.99
C SER A 551 3.52 8.29 14.60
N LEU A 552 4.69 7.66 14.54
CA LEU A 552 5.96 8.24 15.00
C LEU A 552 6.41 9.41 14.12
N LEU A 553 6.17 9.35 12.81
CA LEU A 553 6.54 10.42 11.88
C LEU A 553 5.72 11.70 12.09
N THR A 554 4.49 11.60 12.55
CA THR A 554 3.62 12.77 12.78
C THR A 554 4.14 13.67 13.91
N HIS A 555 5.03 13.18 14.76
CA HIS A 555 5.56 13.86 15.94
C HIS A 555 6.89 14.58 15.71
N VAL A 556 7.52 14.41 14.56
CA VAL A 556 8.73 15.18 14.25
C VAL A 556 8.35 16.66 14.09
N PRO A 557 8.84 17.56 14.96
CA PRO A 557 8.49 18.99 14.91
C PRO A 557 8.75 19.56 13.52
N VAL A 558 7.84 20.38 13.00
CA VAL A 558 7.88 21.03 11.68
C VAL A 558 7.74 20.02 10.53
N LEU A 559 8.61 18.98 10.43
CA LEU A 559 8.57 17.97 9.37
C LEU A 559 7.31 17.09 9.43
N GLY A 560 6.86 16.71 10.63
CA GLY A 560 5.64 15.92 10.82
C GLY A 560 4.39 16.72 10.43
N ARG A 561 4.30 17.99 10.86
CA ARG A 561 3.17 18.88 10.50
C ARG A 561 3.12 19.15 8.99
N LEU A 562 4.27 19.41 8.36
CA LEU A 562 4.37 19.63 6.93
C LEU A 562 4.10 18.34 6.14
N GLY A 563 4.65 17.21 6.60
CA GLY A 563 4.44 15.89 6.00
C GLY A 563 2.98 15.47 6.02
N VAL A 564 2.30 15.58 7.16
CA VAL A 564 0.86 15.29 7.26
C VAL A 564 0.05 16.20 6.34
N LYS A 565 0.35 17.51 6.30
CA LYS A 565 -0.39 18.48 5.48
C LYS A 565 -0.21 18.28 3.97
N THR A 566 0.97 17.84 3.53
CA THR A 566 1.32 17.73 2.11
C THR A 566 1.20 16.31 1.55
N LEU A 567 1.52 15.30 2.34
CA LEU A 567 1.53 13.90 1.89
C LEU A 567 0.19 13.19 2.09
N THR A 568 -0.55 13.51 3.15
CA THR A 568 -1.82 12.83 3.44
C THR A 568 -2.86 12.96 2.33
N PRO A 569 -3.09 14.13 1.70
CA PRO A 569 -4.03 14.22 0.59
C PRO A 569 -3.62 13.36 -0.62
N ILE A 570 -2.34 13.01 -0.71
CA ILE A 570 -1.75 12.29 -1.84
C ILE A 570 -1.78 10.79 -1.62
N ILE A 571 -1.36 10.31 -0.44
CA ILE A 571 -1.16 8.89 -0.17
C ILE A 571 -2.14 8.32 0.87
N GLY A 572 -2.76 9.18 1.67
CA GLY A 572 -3.58 8.76 2.80
C GLY A 572 -4.76 7.87 2.40
N ARG A 573 -5.49 8.21 1.33
CA ARG A 573 -6.63 7.40 0.86
C ARG A 573 -6.25 5.96 0.53
N SER A 574 -5.10 5.73 -0.10
CA SER A 574 -4.62 4.38 -0.43
C SER A 574 -4.18 3.62 0.82
N LEU A 575 -3.53 4.31 1.77
CA LEU A 575 -3.12 3.70 3.04
C LEU A 575 -4.34 3.30 3.88
N VAL A 576 -5.35 4.15 3.97
CA VAL A 576 -6.60 3.85 4.67
C VAL A 576 -7.29 2.61 4.06
N LYS A 577 -7.42 2.56 2.74
CA LYS A 577 -8.03 1.40 2.05
C LYS A 577 -7.27 0.10 2.28
N GLU A 578 -5.95 0.15 2.35
CA GLU A 578 -5.13 -1.04 2.62
C GLU A 578 -5.23 -1.48 4.08
N SER A 579 -5.22 -0.54 5.03
CA SER A 579 -5.45 -0.83 6.45
C SER A 579 -6.84 -1.42 6.71
N LEU A 580 -7.86 -0.94 5.99
CA LEU A 580 -9.20 -1.51 6.05
C LEU A 580 -9.23 -2.96 5.58
N LYS A 581 -8.55 -3.31 4.49
CA LYS A 581 -8.48 -4.71 4.03
C LYS A 581 -7.86 -5.63 5.05
N GLU A 582 -6.81 -5.17 5.76
CA GLU A 582 -6.20 -5.95 6.83
C GLU A 582 -7.15 -6.13 8.02
N ALA A 583 -7.89 -5.08 8.39
CA ALA A 583 -8.85 -5.10 9.49
C ALA A 583 -10.10 -5.97 9.21
N TYR A 584 -10.51 -6.04 7.94
CA TYR A 584 -11.66 -6.85 7.53
C TYR A 584 -11.31 -8.30 7.21
N HIS A 585 -10.03 -8.62 6.95
CA HIS A 585 -9.64 -9.98 6.58
C HIS A 585 -10.22 -11.03 7.55
N PRO A 586 -10.85 -12.12 7.07
CA PRO A 586 -10.96 -12.57 5.67
C PRO A 586 -12.12 -11.98 4.87
N GLN A 587 -12.96 -11.12 5.45
CA GLN A 587 -14.10 -10.51 4.75
C GLN A 587 -13.66 -9.40 3.80
N ASP A 588 -14.51 -9.08 2.82
CA ASP A 588 -14.33 -7.94 1.92
C ASP A 588 -14.83 -6.63 2.54
N VAL A 589 -14.17 -5.54 2.22
CA VAL A 589 -14.58 -4.18 2.62
C VAL A 589 -15.61 -3.65 1.63
N HIS A 590 -16.72 -3.10 2.12
CA HIS A 590 -17.68 -2.39 1.26
C HIS A 590 -17.05 -1.12 0.68
N ASP A 591 -17.14 -0.96 -0.65
CA ASP A 591 -16.50 0.15 -1.37
C ASP A 591 -16.94 1.53 -0.86
N ASP A 592 -18.22 1.73 -0.58
CA ASP A 592 -18.76 3.00 -0.05
C ASP A 592 -18.21 3.34 1.33
N TYR A 593 -18.04 2.35 2.20
CA TYR A 593 -17.42 2.56 3.50
C TYR A 593 -15.93 2.88 3.37
N ALA A 594 -15.23 2.17 2.48
CA ALA A 594 -13.83 2.42 2.22
C ALA A 594 -13.58 3.84 1.68
N GLU A 595 -14.46 4.35 0.82
CA GLU A 595 -14.36 5.73 0.30
C GLU A 595 -14.62 6.78 1.39
N ARG A 596 -15.69 6.65 2.17
CA ARG A 596 -16.03 7.57 3.26
C ARG A 596 -14.96 7.57 4.37
N SER A 597 -14.51 6.39 4.76
CA SER A 597 -13.40 6.26 5.73
C SER A 597 -12.12 6.90 5.21
N ALA A 598 -11.80 6.69 3.93
CA ALA A 598 -10.63 7.30 3.31
C ALA A 598 -10.73 8.83 3.24
N GLU A 599 -11.91 9.40 3.10
CA GLU A 599 -12.13 10.84 3.14
C GLU A 599 -11.98 11.40 4.56
N MET A 600 -12.63 10.79 5.54
CA MET A 600 -12.61 11.23 6.94
C MET A 600 -11.23 11.06 7.58
N TRP A 601 -10.58 9.91 7.40
CA TRP A 601 -9.32 9.59 8.10
C TRP A 601 -8.08 10.17 7.42
N THR A 602 -8.22 10.84 6.29
CA THR A 602 -7.13 11.62 5.66
C THR A 602 -7.09 13.09 6.08
N ASP A 603 -8.02 13.53 6.93
CA ASP A 603 -7.94 14.85 7.55
C ASP A 603 -6.70 14.94 8.46
N PRO A 604 -5.83 15.96 8.28
CA PRO A 604 -4.64 16.14 9.10
C PRO A 604 -4.87 16.20 10.61
N ALA A 605 -6.01 16.74 11.07
CA ALA A 605 -6.36 16.78 12.48
C ALA A 605 -6.68 15.37 13.02
N LYS A 606 -7.42 14.58 12.25
CA LYS A 606 -7.81 13.22 12.59
C LYS A 606 -6.58 12.29 12.64
N ILE A 607 -5.66 12.42 11.69
CA ILE A 607 -4.39 11.67 11.68
C ILE A 607 -3.57 11.97 12.94
N ARG A 608 -3.49 13.24 13.35
CA ARG A 608 -2.77 13.58 14.58
C ARG A 608 -3.45 13.00 15.83
N ALA A 609 -4.78 12.99 15.85
CA ALA A 609 -5.53 12.36 16.94
C ALA A 609 -5.26 10.85 17.01
N CYS A 610 -5.36 10.15 15.87
CA CYS A 610 -5.03 8.73 15.78
C CYS A 610 -3.61 8.41 16.25
N ALA A 611 -2.62 9.17 15.78
CA ALA A 611 -1.22 8.98 16.14
C ALA A 611 -0.96 9.22 17.63
N TYR A 612 -1.65 10.19 18.24
CA TYR A 612 -1.56 10.43 19.66
C TYR A 612 -2.15 9.28 20.47
N ASP A 613 -3.33 8.80 20.09
CA ASP A 613 -4.00 7.68 20.71
C ASP A 613 -3.11 6.42 20.70
N GLU A 614 -2.49 6.09 19.56
CA GLU A 614 -1.58 4.96 19.46
C GLU A 614 -0.36 5.08 20.38
N ARG A 615 0.21 6.28 20.48
CA ARG A 615 1.38 6.52 21.31
C ARG A 615 1.09 6.32 22.80
N THR A 616 -0.06 6.77 23.26
CA THR A 616 -0.45 6.73 24.69
C THR A 616 -1.03 5.39 25.11
N LEU A 617 -1.55 4.59 24.15
CA LEU A 617 -2.24 3.33 24.43
C LEU A 617 -1.40 2.35 25.24
N ARG A 618 -0.16 2.13 24.85
CA ARG A 618 0.70 1.12 25.52
C ARG A 618 0.95 1.44 27.00
N SER A 619 1.16 2.71 27.33
CA SER A 619 1.33 3.17 28.72
C SER A 619 0.05 3.00 29.53
N SER A 620 -1.10 3.44 28.98
CA SER A 620 -2.41 3.25 29.60
C SER A 620 -2.72 1.77 29.85
N LEU A 621 -2.53 0.92 28.84
CA LEU A 621 -2.77 -0.52 28.98
C LEU A 621 -1.86 -1.18 30.02
N LYS A 622 -0.63 -0.70 30.20
CA LYS A 622 0.26 -1.19 31.27
C LYS A 622 -0.32 -0.90 32.66
N THR A 623 -0.98 0.23 32.82
CA THR A 623 -1.61 0.63 34.08
C THR A 623 -2.95 -0.07 34.28
N ILE A 624 -3.90 0.07 33.35
CA ILE A 624 -5.26 -0.44 33.55
C ILE A 624 -5.34 -1.95 33.60
N SER A 625 -4.45 -2.68 32.88
CA SER A 625 -4.47 -4.14 32.87
C SER A 625 -4.17 -4.80 34.23
N GLN A 626 -3.58 -4.06 35.17
CA GLN A 626 -3.34 -4.53 36.54
C GLN A 626 -4.63 -4.55 37.39
N HIS A 627 -5.69 -3.88 36.91
CA HIS A 627 -6.92 -3.67 37.67
C HIS A 627 -8.14 -4.39 37.09
N TYR A 628 -8.02 -5.21 36.05
CA TYR A 628 -9.16 -5.90 35.43
C TYR A 628 -9.92 -6.82 36.39
N SER A 629 -9.27 -7.41 37.39
CA SER A 629 -9.93 -8.24 38.45
C SER A 629 -10.91 -7.44 39.33
N ARG A 630 -10.86 -6.09 39.28
CA ARG A 630 -11.79 -5.22 40.05
C ARG A 630 -13.15 -5.09 39.33
N ILE A 631 -13.24 -5.40 38.04
CA ILE A 631 -14.49 -5.35 37.29
C ILE A 631 -15.43 -6.45 37.80
N LYS A 632 -16.60 -6.08 38.33
CA LYS A 632 -17.59 -6.99 38.93
C LYS A 632 -18.89 -7.07 38.15
N MET A 633 -19.20 -6.06 37.37
CA MET A 633 -20.40 -6.02 36.52
C MET A 633 -20.36 -7.10 35.43
N PRO A 634 -21.50 -7.50 34.83
CA PRO A 634 -21.55 -8.40 33.68
C PRO A 634 -20.65 -7.97 32.51
N VAL A 635 -19.87 -8.90 31.97
CA VAL A 635 -18.90 -8.66 30.88
C VAL A 635 -19.06 -9.71 29.77
N ALA A 636 -19.28 -9.23 28.55
CA ALA A 636 -19.14 -10.04 27.34
C ALA A 636 -17.93 -9.60 26.51
N ILE A 637 -17.15 -10.55 26.04
CA ILE A 637 -15.99 -10.35 25.17
C ILE A 637 -16.28 -11.06 23.85
N VAL A 638 -16.25 -10.34 22.73
CA VAL A 638 -16.44 -10.90 21.38
C VAL A 638 -15.20 -10.63 20.56
N THR A 639 -14.65 -11.65 19.90
CA THR A 639 -13.45 -11.49 19.04
C THR A 639 -13.55 -12.40 17.82
N GLY A 640 -12.87 -12.04 16.72
CA GLY A 640 -12.76 -12.89 15.54
C GLY A 640 -11.56 -13.84 15.64
N SER A 641 -11.68 -15.07 15.13
CA SER A 641 -10.58 -16.06 15.12
C SER A 641 -9.41 -15.62 14.24
N GLU A 642 -9.70 -14.82 13.18
CA GLU A 642 -8.73 -14.33 12.19
C GLU A 642 -8.31 -12.88 12.43
N ASP A 643 -8.52 -12.35 13.63
CA ASP A 643 -8.10 -10.99 13.97
C ASP A 643 -6.57 -10.88 13.93
N ARG A 644 -6.07 -10.17 12.92
CA ARG A 644 -4.64 -9.92 12.69
C ARG A 644 -4.14 -8.61 13.31
N ILE A 645 -5.06 -7.75 13.74
CA ILE A 645 -4.74 -6.46 14.38
C ILE A 645 -4.49 -6.69 15.88
N LEU A 646 -5.42 -7.36 16.54
CA LEU A 646 -5.34 -7.68 17.97
C LEU A 646 -5.53 -9.18 18.19
N GLU A 647 -4.43 -9.93 18.04
CA GLU A 647 -4.45 -11.40 18.17
C GLU A 647 -5.23 -11.86 19.41
N PRO A 648 -6.25 -12.72 19.27
CA PRO A 648 -7.11 -13.14 20.37
C PRO A 648 -6.36 -13.71 21.57
N ASN A 649 -5.28 -14.46 21.33
CA ASN A 649 -4.43 -15.05 22.37
C ASN A 649 -3.73 -13.99 23.24
N LYS A 650 -3.38 -12.85 22.67
CA LYS A 650 -2.68 -11.77 23.35
C LYS A 650 -3.62 -10.81 24.09
N HIS A 651 -4.89 -10.76 23.70
CA HIS A 651 -5.88 -9.82 24.20
C HIS A 651 -7.12 -10.49 24.78
N ALA A 652 -8.03 -11.03 23.97
CA ALA A 652 -9.34 -11.52 24.41
C ALA A 652 -9.26 -12.71 25.38
N TYR A 653 -8.51 -13.76 25.06
CA TYR A 653 -8.34 -14.92 25.94
C TYR A 653 -7.64 -14.56 27.26
N ARG A 654 -6.65 -13.67 27.18
CA ARG A 654 -5.96 -13.21 28.38
C ARG A 654 -6.87 -12.36 29.27
N LEU A 655 -7.73 -11.52 28.65
CA LEU A 655 -8.69 -10.68 29.37
C LEU A 655 -9.76 -11.53 30.07
N GLN A 656 -10.28 -12.57 29.40
CA GLN A 656 -11.20 -13.54 30.03
C GLN A 656 -10.61 -14.18 31.27
N LYS A 657 -9.33 -14.55 31.25
CA LYS A 657 -8.65 -15.11 32.42
C LYS A 657 -8.54 -14.11 33.58
N ALA A 658 -8.40 -12.79 33.26
CA ALA A 658 -8.32 -11.73 34.26
C ALA A 658 -9.71 -11.37 34.83
N ILE A 659 -10.77 -11.42 34.01
CA ILE A 659 -12.17 -11.18 34.40
C ILE A 659 -12.90 -12.52 34.33
N ARG A 660 -12.78 -13.35 35.39
CA ARG A 660 -13.19 -14.79 35.38
C ARG A 660 -14.67 -15.02 35.08
N HIS A 661 -15.55 -14.10 35.45
CA HIS A 661 -16.99 -14.17 35.19
C HIS A 661 -17.39 -13.68 33.79
N SER A 662 -16.45 -13.17 33.01
CA SER A 662 -16.76 -12.71 31.65
C SER A 662 -17.09 -13.88 30.72
N LYS A 663 -18.05 -13.63 29.80
CA LYS A 663 -18.39 -14.56 28.71
C LYS A 663 -17.55 -14.22 27.49
N LEU A 664 -16.81 -15.20 26.95
CA LEU A 664 -16.02 -15.03 25.72
C LEU A 664 -16.72 -15.71 24.55
N VAL A 665 -16.91 -14.98 23.47
CA VAL A 665 -17.42 -15.48 22.18
C VAL A 665 -16.33 -15.29 21.13
N VAL A 666 -15.87 -16.39 20.54
CA VAL A 666 -14.91 -16.39 19.44
C VAL A 666 -15.63 -16.71 18.14
N LEU A 667 -15.65 -15.79 17.21
CA LEU A 667 -16.37 -15.93 15.94
C LEU A 667 -15.43 -16.56 14.90
N PRO A 668 -15.77 -17.72 14.32
CA PRO A 668 -14.95 -18.36 13.29
C PRO A 668 -14.91 -17.50 12.02
N ASP A 669 -13.82 -17.64 11.26
CA ASP A 669 -13.61 -16.97 9.98
C ASP A 669 -13.95 -15.46 10.03
N THR A 670 -13.52 -14.77 11.09
CA THR A 670 -13.88 -13.38 11.34
C THR A 670 -12.64 -12.58 11.74
N GLY A 671 -12.50 -11.40 11.10
CA GLY A 671 -11.40 -10.47 11.34
C GLY A 671 -11.67 -9.48 12.47
N HIS A 672 -10.96 -8.34 12.43
CA HIS A 672 -11.01 -7.33 13.47
C HIS A 672 -12.28 -6.47 13.45
N GLN A 673 -12.86 -6.19 12.27
CA GLN A 673 -13.93 -5.19 12.10
C GLN A 673 -15.32 -5.78 12.37
N LEU A 674 -15.57 -6.18 13.62
CA LEU A 674 -16.81 -6.81 14.07
C LEU A 674 -18.07 -5.96 13.86
N PRO A 675 -18.09 -4.63 14.10
CA PRO A 675 -19.32 -3.83 13.99
C PRO A 675 -20.00 -3.94 12.64
N GLN A 676 -19.26 -4.17 11.58
CA GLN A 676 -19.79 -4.23 10.22
C GLN A 676 -19.90 -5.64 9.66
N THR A 677 -19.06 -6.56 10.16
CA THR A 677 -19.01 -7.92 9.63
C THR A 677 -19.87 -8.91 10.42
N ARG A 678 -20.15 -8.62 11.70
CA ARG A 678 -20.90 -9.51 12.62
C ARG A 678 -21.85 -8.74 13.57
N PRO A 679 -22.74 -7.88 13.06
CA PRO A 679 -23.63 -7.06 13.89
C PRO A 679 -24.54 -7.92 14.78
N GLU A 680 -24.99 -9.09 14.34
CA GLU A 680 -25.85 -9.99 15.10
C GLU A 680 -25.17 -10.51 16.37
N ALA A 681 -23.86 -10.80 16.31
CA ALA A 681 -23.10 -11.25 17.47
C ALA A 681 -22.97 -10.14 18.53
N ILE A 682 -22.89 -8.88 18.09
CA ILE A 682 -22.86 -7.72 18.99
C ILE A 682 -24.20 -7.55 19.69
N ILE A 683 -25.30 -7.60 18.94
CA ILE A 683 -26.64 -7.48 19.49
C ILE A 683 -26.90 -8.62 20.48
N PHE A 684 -26.50 -9.85 20.13
CA PHE A 684 -26.60 -10.98 21.04
C PHE A 684 -25.81 -10.75 22.34
N ALA A 685 -24.57 -10.28 22.26
CA ALA A 685 -23.75 -10.03 23.44
C ALA A 685 -24.35 -8.93 24.34
N ILE A 686 -24.93 -7.87 23.76
CA ILE A 686 -25.63 -6.82 24.52
C ILE A 686 -26.85 -7.38 25.23
N ASN A 687 -27.65 -8.20 24.57
CA ASN A 687 -28.82 -8.85 25.14
C ASN A 687 -28.43 -9.80 26.29
N GLU A 688 -27.33 -10.55 26.15
CA GLU A 688 -26.83 -11.42 27.21
C GLU A 688 -26.38 -10.62 28.44
N VAL A 689 -25.66 -9.51 28.26
CA VAL A 689 -25.27 -8.64 29.37
C VAL A 689 -26.49 -8.07 30.09
N TRP A 690 -27.49 -7.58 29.36
CA TRP A 690 -28.72 -7.09 29.96
C TRP A 690 -29.50 -8.17 30.70
N ARG A 691 -29.53 -9.40 30.21
CA ARG A 691 -30.14 -10.56 30.91
C ARG A 691 -29.47 -10.85 32.24
N GLU A 692 -28.14 -10.79 32.29
CA GLU A 692 -27.38 -10.97 33.54
C GLU A 692 -27.64 -9.83 34.54
N VAL A 693 -27.77 -8.60 34.09
CA VAL A 693 -28.12 -7.45 34.91
C VAL A 693 -29.47 -7.68 35.57
N GLU A 694 -30.47 -8.16 34.83
CA GLU A 694 -31.84 -8.45 35.34
C GLU A 694 -31.83 -9.59 36.34
N ALA A 695 -31.15 -10.68 36.04
CA ALA A 695 -31.03 -11.81 36.95
C ALA A 695 -30.33 -11.48 38.27
N GLY A 696 -29.43 -10.48 38.28
CA GLY A 696 -28.75 -10.00 39.49
C GLY A 696 -29.57 -8.99 40.31
N THR A 697 -30.63 -8.44 39.76
CA THR A 697 -31.53 -7.46 40.41
C THR A 697 -32.79 -8.09 41.00
N GLU A 698 -33.11 -9.36 40.72
CA GLU A 698 -34.17 -10.09 41.43
C GLU A 698 -33.73 -10.33 42.87
N PRO A 699 -34.54 -9.89 43.89
CA PRO A 699 -34.22 -10.18 45.29
C PRO A 699 -34.24 -11.67 45.50
N ARG A 700 -33.09 -12.25 45.97
CA ARG A 700 -32.99 -13.61 46.46
C ARG A 700 -33.80 -13.77 47.74
#